data_53c5020938444708a95aae1083aeb19a
#
_entry.id   53c5020938444708a95aae1083aeb19a
#
_cell.length_a   1.000
_cell.length_b   1.000
_cell.length_c   1.000
_cell.angle_alpha   90.00
_cell.angle_beta   90.00
_cell.angle_gamma   90.00
#
_symmetry.space_group_name_H-M   'P 1'
#
loop_
_entity.id
_entity.type
_entity.pdbx_description
1 polymer ?
#
loop_
_entity_poly.entity_id
_entity_poly.type
_entity_poly.pdbx_seq_one_letter_code
_entity_poly.pdbx_strand_id
1 'polypeptide(L)'
;MREPLRSIPWPPSDSADPESLVTREWLVTNGLGGYASGTVPGVMTRRYHGLLIAALPAPLGRIVMLSHVAEQLHFAEDESVDISRREHPGDAADVHGTGYLTEFRLEAGLPVWRYDVRGLVIEKRVFLPHRQNTVYLLYELVSGAERVELALHPCVNFRPQEFAVSEPLGWPYEFRAVAGHFEICLAGSPLPPLRIKISAGDTSFSLKSERIDNVLYPVEETRGYQARGDLWSPGSFGLTLRAGEPATFVASTESIETMSVMPPEDLLEAERGRRRRLLALAAPDARKGVAAELVLAADQFIISPAGRTEESARAHAYGDEVRTIIAGYHWFTDWGRDTMISLEGLTLATGRSVEAAFILRTFAHYVRDGLIPNMFPEGEREGLYHTADATLWFFHAIDRYVETSRDTVTLDLLYPTLKRIIDRQVRGTHFGIHVDNRDGLLTQGADGFQLTWMDAKVDGWVVTPRRGKAVEINALWFNALRLMERWARDRGDDASGYRRRADLAERSFNERFWFAEGGYLFDVVDAGQGGNDQKCRPNQLFAISLPHPVLARERWEPVLNVVRDRLLTPVGLRSLAPGDPDYKPRYFGDLRARDAAYHQGTVWGWLAGPFVDAWLKVYPDDIAGARRALQGFVPHLDEGCIGSISEVFDAEAPFTPRGCIAQAWSVGELLRAMLKVGLFRIKSEETSVRRQSAGETHVSGDARVGTPA
;
A
#
# COMPACT_ATOMS: atom_id res chain seq x y z
N MET A 1 18.34 16.16 -4.76
CA MET A 1 18.80 14.87 -4.22
C MET A 1 19.14 13.98 -5.41
N ARG A 2 20.43 13.73 -5.65
CA ARG A 2 20.90 12.72 -6.61
C ARG A 2 21.25 11.39 -5.92
N GLU A 3 21.32 11.38 -4.57
CA GLU A 3 21.55 10.13 -3.85
C GLU A 3 20.26 9.31 -3.86
N PRO A 4 20.32 8.03 -4.23
CA PRO A 4 19.17 7.13 -4.18
C PRO A 4 18.73 6.93 -2.72
N LEU A 5 17.42 6.80 -2.50
CA LEU A 5 16.90 6.42 -1.19
C LEU A 5 17.18 4.95 -0.90
N ARG A 6 17.20 4.13 -1.95
CA ARG A 6 17.52 2.71 -1.91
C ARG A 6 18.28 2.32 -3.17
N SER A 7 19.32 1.49 -3.00
CA SER A 7 20.09 0.91 -4.10
C SER A 7 20.37 -0.56 -3.79
N ILE A 8 20.07 -1.41 -4.74
CA ILE A 8 20.25 -2.87 -4.65
C ILE A 8 21.18 -3.28 -5.78
N PRO A 9 22.42 -3.75 -5.47
CA PRO A 9 23.28 -4.39 -6.44
C PRO A 9 22.57 -5.61 -7.04
N TRP A 10 22.76 -5.85 -8.34
CA TRP A 10 22.08 -6.95 -9.00
C TRP A 10 23.05 -7.95 -9.66
N PRO A 11 22.87 -9.28 -9.49
CA PRO A 11 21.90 -9.89 -8.57
C PRO A 11 22.24 -9.58 -7.12
N PRO A 12 21.25 -9.53 -6.21
CA PRO A 12 21.52 -9.32 -4.80
C PRO A 12 22.35 -10.45 -4.21
N SER A 13 23.24 -10.14 -3.26
CA SER A 13 24.19 -11.09 -2.67
C SER A 13 23.53 -12.24 -1.89
N ASP A 14 22.30 -12.06 -1.45
CA ASP A 14 21.48 -13.02 -0.72
C ASP A 14 20.63 -13.92 -1.63
N SER A 15 20.65 -13.70 -2.95
CA SER A 15 19.87 -14.45 -3.93
C SER A 15 20.67 -15.60 -4.52
N ALA A 16 20.62 -16.76 -3.88
CA ALA A 16 21.22 -17.99 -4.40
C ALA A 16 20.36 -18.68 -5.47
N ASP A 17 19.07 -18.31 -5.56
CA ASP A 17 18.07 -18.95 -6.42
C ASP A 17 17.52 -17.94 -7.45
N PRO A 18 17.60 -18.25 -8.76
CA PRO A 18 17.01 -17.42 -9.82
C PRO A 18 15.51 -17.15 -9.63
N GLU A 19 14.74 -18.08 -9.05
CA GLU A 19 13.32 -17.90 -8.76
C GLU A 19 13.08 -16.77 -7.75
N SER A 20 14.02 -16.55 -6.82
CA SER A 20 13.92 -15.46 -5.85
C SER A 20 14.06 -14.08 -6.47
N LEU A 21 14.72 -13.96 -7.62
CA LEU A 21 14.92 -12.69 -8.33
C LEU A 21 13.61 -12.15 -8.90
N VAL A 22 12.74 -13.04 -9.40
CA VAL A 22 11.45 -12.65 -10.00
C VAL A 22 10.37 -12.33 -8.95
N THR A 23 10.66 -12.51 -7.65
CA THR A 23 9.77 -12.10 -6.56
C THR A 23 9.92 -10.65 -6.15
N ARG A 24 11.01 -9.97 -6.58
CA ARG A 24 11.24 -8.55 -6.31
C ARG A 24 10.52 -7.71 -7.36
N GLU A 25 9.53 -6.97 -6.90
CA GLU A 25 8.65 -6.17 -7.74
C GLU A 25 8.84 -4.67 -7.46
N TRP A 26 8.43 -3.84 -8.38
CA TRP A 26 8.43 -2.38 -8.25
C TRP A 26 7.08 -1.81 -8.60
N LEU A 27 6.78 -0.61 -8.10
CA LEU A 27 5.51 0.08 -8.29
C LEU A 27 5.71 1.58 -8.46
N VAL A 28 5.04 2.17 -9.45
CA VAL A 28 4.89 3.63 -9.61
C VAL A 28 3.42 3.92 -9.90
N THR A 29 2.84 4.90 -9.23
CA THR A 29 1.42 5.25 -9.37
C THR A 29 1.23 6.67 -9.89
N ASN A 30 0.06 6.93 -10.49
CA ASN A 30 -0.24 8.24 -11.08
C ASN A 30 -1.19 9.12 -10.23
N GLY A 31 -1.64 8.66 -9.06
CA GLY A 31 -2.59 9.41 -8.23
C GLY A 31 -4.04 9.45 -8.73
N LEU A 32 -4.38 8.66 -9.76
CA LEU A 32 -5.74 8.43 -10.25
C LEU A 32 -6.25 7.02 -9.93
N GLY A 33 -5.36 6.14 -9.45
CA GLY A 33 -5.56 4.70 -9.29
C GLY A 33 -4.83 3.88 -10.36
N GLY A 34 -4.33 4.52 -11.42
CA GLY A 34 -3.48 3.90 -12.43
C GLY A 34 -2.03 3.74 -11.95
N TYR A 35 -1.30 2.81 -12.57
CA TYR A 35 0.06 2.49 -12.16
C TYR A 35 0.89 1.83 -13.27
N ALA A 36 2.19 1.73 -13.01
CA ALA A 36 3.11 0.81 -13.66
C ALA A 36 3.74 -0.11 -12.62
N SER A 37 3.87 -1.38 -12.93
CA SER A 37 4.47 -2.39 -12.05
C SER A 37 5.01 -3.57 -12.83
N GLY A 38 6.04 -4.21 -12.30
CA GLY A 38 6.64 -5.40 -12.85
C GLY A 38 7.70 -5.95 -11.90
N THR A 39 8.38 -7.03 -12.29
CA THR A 39 9.54 -7.51 -11.56
C THR A 39 10.78 -6.67 -11.90
N VAL A 40 11.74 -6.59 -10.98
CA VAL A 40 13.01 -5.88 -11.23
C VAL A 40 13.74 -6.45 -12.46
N PRO A 41 13.81 -7.77 -12.67
CA PRO A 41 14.42 -8.34 -13.88
C PRO A 41 13.56 -8.19 -15.16
N GLY A 42 12.38 -7.58 -15.11
CA GLY A 42 11.53 -7.33 -16.28
C GLY A 42 10.68 -8.52 -16.75
N VAL A 43 10.59 -9.59 -15.98
CA VAL A 43 9.73 -10.75 -16.26
C VAL A 43 8.30 -10.46 -15.84
N MET A 44 7.31 -10.69 -16.71
CA MET A 44 5.89 -10.61 -16.35
C MET A 44 5.47 -11.87 -15.60
N THR A 45 5.14 -11.73 -14.31
CA THR A 45 4.75 -12.88 -13.47
C THR A 45 3.29 -12.85 -13.04
N ARG A 46 2.63 -11.69 -13.12
CA ARG A 46 1.24 -11.48 -12.70
C ARG A 46 0.40 -10.86 -13.81
N ARG A 47 -0.89 -11.16 -13.82
CA ARG A 47 -1.88 -10.47 -14.70
C ARG A 47 -1.88 -8.95 -14.55
N TYR A 48 -1.44 -8.47 -13.40
CA TYR A 48 -1.42 -7.06 -13.02
C TYR A 48 -0.15 -6.33 -13.45
N HIS A 49 0.86 -7.04 -13.95
CA HIS A 49 2.08 -6.40 -14.45
C HIS A 49 1.81 -5.67 -15.76
N GLY A 50 2.35 -4.49 -15.87
CA GLY A 50 2.28 -3.66 -17.05
C GLY A 50 2.97 -2.31 -16.85
N LEU A 51 3.37 -1.69 -17.94
CA LEU A 51 4.00 -0.37 -17.95
C LEU A 51 2.97 0.76 -17.93
N LEU A 52 1.72 0.49 -18.35
CA LEU A 52 0.60 1.42 -18.19
C LEU A 52 -0.69 0.66 -17.91
N ILE A 53 -1.10 0.65 -16.66
CA ILE A 53 -2.44 0.32 -16.22
C ILE A 53 -3.17 1.64 -16.01
N ALA A 54 -3.99 2.04 -17.00
CA ALA A 54 -4.69 3.31 -17.00
C ALA A 54 -5.94 3.25 -16.14
N ALA A 55 -6.13 4.23 -15.25
CA ALA A 55 -7.37 4.42 -14.51
C ALA A 55 -8.34 5.26 -15.35
N LEU A 56 -9.36 4.62 -15.92
CA LEU A 56 -10.32 5.24 -16.81
C LEU A 56 -11.64 5.52 -16.07
N PRO A 57 -12.46 6.48 -16.56
CA PRO A 57 -13.78 6.73 -15.99
C PRO A 57 -14.69 5.48 -16.00
N ALA A 58 -15.61 5.41 -15.01
CA ALA A 58 -16.63 4.36 -14.97
C ALA A 58 -17.43 4.33 -16.30
N PRO A 59 -17.77 3.16 -16.85
CA PRO A 59 -17.63 1.82 -16.25
C PRO A 59 -16.32 1.09 -16.55
N LEU A 60 -15.33 1.73 -17.17
CA LEU A 60 -14.12 1.05 -17.66
C LEU A 60 -13.18 0.59 -16.53
N GLY A 61 -12.96 1.44 -15.51
CA GLY A 61 -12.04 1.13 -14.41
C GLY A 61 -10.58 1.08 -14.85
N ARG A 62 -9.79 0.20 -14.24
CA ARG A 62 -8.36 0.05 -14.55
C ARG A 62 -8.13 -0.94 -15.70
N ILE A 63 -7.52 -0.43 -16.78
CA ILE A 63 -7.28 -1.17 -18.01
C ILE A 63 -5.78 -1.32 -18.25
N VAL A 64 -5.31 -2.51 -18.54
CA VAL A 64 -3.94 -2.77 -19.03
C VAL A 64 -3.87 -2.26 -20.46
N MET A 65 -3.15 -1.15 -20.66
CA MET A 65 -2.99 -0.52 -21.98
C MET A 65 -1.62 -0.80 -22.60
N LEU A 66 -0.54 -0.88 -21.79
CA LEU A 66 0.79 -1.27 -22.24
C LEU A 66 1.32 -2.33 -21.29
N SER A 67 1.43 -3.57 -21.77
CA SER A 67 1.88 -4.68 -20.95
C SER A 67 3.39 -4.68 -20.75
N HIS A 68 4.17 -4.56 -21.83
CA HIS A 68 5.62 -4.67 -21.82
C HIS A 68 6.24 -3.89 -22.97
N VAL A 69 7.51 -3.53 -22.82
CA VAL A 69 8.40 -3.07 -23.91
C VAL A 69 9.67 -3.89 -23.83
N ALA A 70 9.91 -4.76 -24.81
CA ALA A 70 11.17 -5.48 -24.92
C ALA A 70 12.24 -4.56 -25.55
N GLU A 71 13.45 -4.64 -25.01
CA GLU A 71 14.56 -3.72 -25.33
C GLU A 71 15.74 -4.50 -25.89
N GLN A 72 16.20 -4.13 -27.08
CA GLN A 72 17.29 -4.79 -27.79
C GLN A 72 18.34 -3.78 -28.24
N LEU A 73 19.57 -3.99 -27.87
CA LEU A 73 20.72 -3.21 -28.36
C LEU A 73 21.26 -3.83 -29.65
N HIS A 74 21.55 -2.98 -30.61
CA HIS A 74 22.22 -3.37 -31.88
C HIS A 74 23.64 -2.85 -31.91
N PHE A 75 24.55 -3.75 -32.22
CA PHE A 75 25.98 -3.47 -32.41
C PHE A 75 26.33 -3.52 -33.89
N ALA A 76 27.57 -3.13 -34.25
CA ALA A 76 28.09 -3.30 -35.61
C ALA A 76 28.05 -4.81 -35.98
N GLU A 77 27.93 -5.10 -37.31
CA GLU A 77 27.95 -6.47 -37.85
C GLU A 77 26.70 -7.34 -37.55
N ASP A 78 25.51 -6.77 -37.52
CA ASP A 78 24.23 -7.45 -37.29
C ASP A 78 24.13 -8.18 -35.94
N GLU A 79 25.01 -7.93 -34.98
CA GLU A 79 24.92 -8.48 -33.64
C GLU A 79 23.91 -7.67 -32.80
N SER A 80 22.99 -8.37 -32.13
CA SER A 80 22.01 -7.77 -31.18
C SER A 80 22.01 -8.47 -29.84
N VAL A 81 21.70 -7.73 -28.79
CA VAL A 81 21.62 -8.21 -27.41
C VAL A 81 20.33 -7.70 -26.76
N ASP A 82 19.53 -8.62 -26.24
CA ASP A 82 18.35 -8.29 -25.45
C ASP A 82 18.77 -7.88 -24.03
N ILE A 83 18.43 -6.66 -23.61
CA ILE A 83 18.70 -6.14 -22.26
C ILE A 83 17.53 -6.29 -21.33
N SER A 84 16.33 -6.47 -21.87
CA SER A 84 15.15 -6.94 -21.15
C SER A 84 14.61 -8.19 -21.84
N ARG A 85 13.81 -8.96 -21.11
CA ARG A 85 13.25 -10.18 -21.67
C ARG A 85 12.40 -9.88 -22.90
N ARG A 86 12.66 -10.56 -23.99
CA ARG A 86 11.74 -10.71 -25.10
C ARG A 86 10.88 -11.95 -24.84
N GLU A 87 9.57 -11.76 -24.74
CA GLU A 87 8.66 -12.86 -24.53
C GLU A 87 8.65 -13.79 -25.77
N HIS A 88 8.87 -15.08 -25.53
CA HIS A 88 8.77 -16.11 -26.58
C HIS A 88 7.69 -17.13 -26.23
N PRO A 89 6.99 -17.70 -27.22
CA PRO A 89 5.98 -18.72 -26.99
C PRO A 89 6.54 -19.93 -26.24
N GLY A 90 5.95 -20.27 -25.09
CA GLY A 90 6.24 -21.51 -24.37
C GLY A 90 7.48 -21.51 -23.45
N ASP A 91 8.23 -20.43 -23.35
CA ASP A 91 9.40 -20.37 -22.45
C ASP A 91 8.96 -20.44 -20.98
N ALA A 92 9.64 -21.28 -20.21
CA ALA A 92 9.67 -21.16 -18.76
C ALA A 92 10.19 -19.76 -18.39
N ALA A 93 9.89 -19.27 -17.17
CA ALA A 93 10.38 -17.97 -16.68
C ALA A 93 11.91 -17.93 -16.71
N ASP A 94 12.48 -17.75 -17.88
CA ASP A 94 13.92 -17.71 -18.09
C ASP A 94 14.45 -16.31 -17.77
N VAL A 95 15.38 -16.23 -16.83
CA VAL A 95 15.99 -14.99 -16.32
C VAL A 95 17.16 -14.54 -17.22
N HIS A 96 17.34 -15.11 -18.40
CA HIS A 96 18.53 -14.95 -19.24
C HIS A 96 18.78 -13.51 -19.73
N GLY A 97 17.77 -12.65 -19.85
CA GLY A 97 17.96 -11.23 -20.17
C GLY A 97 18.54 -10.38 -19.02
N THR A 98 18.62 -10.92 -17.80
CA THR A 98 19.03 -10.16 -16.62
C THR A 98 20.55 -10.14 -16.36
N GLY A 99 21.33 -10.88 -17.13
CA GLY A 99 22.79 -10.96 -16.97
C GLY A 99 23.54 -9.64 -17.15
N TYR A 100 22.88 -8.62 -17.70
CA TYR A 100 23.44 -7.28 -17.91
C TYR A 100 22.98 -6.27 -16.88
N LEU A 101 21.95 -6.56 -16.08
CA LEU A 101 21.50 -5.70 -14.98
C LEU A 101 22.53 -5.73 -13.86
N THR A 102 23.03 -4.56 -13.45
CA THR A 102 24.05 -4.44 -12.38
C THR A 102 23.55 -3.75 -11.13
N GLU A 103 22.51 -2.92 -11.27
CA GLU A 103 21.91 -2.18 -10.15
C GLU A 103 20.43 -1.89 -10.43
N PHE A 104 19.61 -2.02 -9.39
CA PHE A 104 18.28 -1.43 -9.32
C PHE A 104 18.25 -0.42 -8.18
N ARG A 105 17.74 0.79 -8.41
CA ARG A 105 17.64 1.80 -7.37
C ARG A 105 16.38 2.64 -7.47
N LEU A 106 15.99 3.25 -6.34
CA LEU A 106 14.91 4.20 -6.24
C LEU A 106 15.47 5.63 -6.05
N GLU A 107 15.39 6.47 -7.10
CA GLU A 107 15.72 7.88 -7.05
C GLU A 107 14.47 8.70 -6.72
N ALA A 108 14.38 9.27 -5.53
CA ALA A 108 13.16 9.90 -5.03
C ALA A 108 11.93 8.97 -5.14
N GLY A 109 12.10 7.65 -4.95
CA GLY A 109 11.07 6.65 -5.09
C GLY A 109 10.69 6.28 -6.54
N LEU A 110 11.42 6.79 -7.55
CA LEU A 110 11.25 6.39 -8.94
C LEU A 110 12.27 5.31 -9.31
N PRO A 111 11.85 4.23 -10.00
CA PRO A 111 12.73 3.12 -10.33
C PRO A 111 13.72 3.48 -11.45
N VAL A 112 14.96 3.06 -11.25
CA VAL A 112 16.06 3.17 -12.19
C VAL A 112 16.79 1.86 -12.28
N TRP A 113 16.99 1.37 -13.48
CA TRP A 113 17.81 0.19 -13.81
C TRP A 113 19.12 0.64 -14.43
N ARG A 114 20.23 -0.01 -14.08
CA ARG A 114 21.54 0.20 -14.67
C ARG A 114 22.03 -1.10 -15.27
N TYR A 115 22.27 -1.08 -16.56
CA TYR A 115 22.77 -2.21 -17.34
C TYR A 115 24.21 -1.96 -17.73
N ASP A 116 25.05 -3.00 -17.72
CA ASP A 116 26.38 -3.01 -18.29
C ASP A 116 26.47 -4.13 -19.34
N VAL A 117 26.49 -3.73 -20.60
CA VAL A 117 26.57 -4.65 -21.75
C VAL A 117 27.94 -4.51 -22.38
N ARG A 118 28.90 -5.34 -21.96
CA ARG A 118 30.27 -5.36 -22.48
C ARG A 118 30.99 -4.01 -22.33
N GLY A 119 30.78 -3.32 -21.23
CA GLY A 119 31.35 -2.01 -20.94
C GLY A 119 30.51 -0.84 -21.45
N LEU A 120 29.39 -1.10 -22.13
CA LEU A 120 28.39 -0.09 -22.49
C LEU A 120 27.40 0.04 -21.32
N VAL A 121 27.38 1.19 -20.68
CA VAL A 121 26.51 1.43 -19.52
C VAL A 121 25.29 2.24 -19.93
N ILE A 122 24.09 1.68 -19.70
CA ILE A 122 22.81 2.29 -19.99
C ILE A 122 21.98 2.38 -18.73
N GLU A 123 21.31 3.51 -18.51
CA GLU A 123 20.28 3.66 -17.48
C GLU A 123 18.89 3.79 -18.10
N LYS A 124 17.94 3.03 -17.53
CA LYS A 124 16.50 3.13 -17.82
C LYS A 124 15.78 3.69 -16.60
N ARG A 125 14.86 4.64 -16.82
CA ARG A 125 13.98 5.20 -15.79
C ARG A 125 12.54 5.07 -16.22
N VAL A 126 11.65 4.81 -15.25
CA VAL A 126 10.21 4.76 -15.47
C VAL A 126 9.53 5.74 -14.51
N PHE A 127 8.62 6.56 -15.03
CA PHE A 127 7.76 7.40 -14.20
C PHE A 127 6.41 7.66 -14.85
N LEU A 128 5.41 7.96 -14.02
CA LEU A 128 4.10 8.43 -14.42
C LEU A 128 3.92 9.84 -13.85
N PRO A 129 3.61 10.86 -14.66
CA PRO A 129 3.24 12.17 -14.17
C PRO A 129 1.98 12.10 -13.31
N HIS A 130 1.96 12.87 -12.23
CA HIS A 130 0.82 12.88 -11.32
C HIS A 130 -0.47 13.33 -12.00
N ARG A 131 -1.55 12.55 -11.83
CA ARG A 131 -2.89 12.75 -12.43
C ARG A 131 -2.92 12.63 -13.95
N GLN A 132 -2.05 11.80 -14.54
CA GLN A 132 -2.09 11.47 -15.97
C GLN A 132 -1.96 9.96 -16.18
N ASN A 133 -2.73 9.42 -17.13
CA ASN A 133 -2.59 8.04 -17.60
C ASN A 133 -1.52 7.98 -18.70
N THR A 134 -0.29 8.32 -18.34
CA THR A 134 0.87 8.39 -19.21
C THR A 134 2.08 7.77 -18.53
N VAL A 135 2.82 6.92 -19.23
CA VAL A 135 4.10 6.38 -18.79
C VAL A 135 5.23 6.91 -19.65
N TYR A 136 6.33 7.26 -19.01
CA TYR A 136 7.60 7.65 -19.64
C TYR A 136 8.66 6.62 -19.32
N LEU A 137 9.32 6.11 -20.38
CA LEU A 137 10.53 5.31 -20.29
C LEU A 137 11.67 6.16 -20.83
N LEU A 138 12.62 6.53 -19.97
CA LEU A 138 13.80 7.32 -20.36
C LEU A 138 15.01 6.39 -20.40
N TYR A 139 15.80 6.50 -21.46
CA TYR A 139 17.04 5.76 -21.66
C TYR A 139 18.19 6.76 -21.80
N GLU A 140 19.25 6.52 -21.06
CA GLU A 140 20.45 7.36 -21.05
C GLU A 140 21.69 6.48 -21.27
N LEU A 141 22.49 6.82 -22.27
CA LEU A 141 23.81 6.23 -22.47
C LEU A 141 24.80 6.94 -21.55
N VAL A 142 25.20 6.23 -20.47
CA VAL A 142 26.06 6.79 -19.41
C VAL A 142 27.52 6.77 -19.78
N SER A 143 27.98 5.66 -20.39
CA SER A 143 29.38 5.49 -20.79
C SER A 143 29.56 4.30 -21.76
N GLY A 144 30.77 4.18 -22.33
CA GLY A 144 31.21 3.02 -23.12
C GLY A 144 31.17 3.24 -24.64
N ALA A 145 30.40 4.20 -25.14
CA ALA A 145 30.39 4.59 -26.56
C ALA A 145 29.84 6.01 -26.71
N GLU A 146 30.06 6.63 -27.89
CA GLU A 146 29.43 7.90 -28.26
C GLU A 146 27.96 7.72 -28.64
N ARG A 147 27.62 6.58 -29.24
CA ARG A 147 26.27 6.22 -29.65
C ARG A 147 26.05 4.72 -29.68
N VAL A 148 24.80 4.30 -29.55
CA VAL A 148 24.35 2.92 -29.73
C VAL A 148 22.89 2.90 -30.23
N GLU A 149 22.56 1.92 -31.05
CA GLU A 149 21.18 1.72 -31.52
C GLU A 149 20.39 0.88 -30.53
N LEU A 150 19.19 1.36 -30.17
CA LEU A 150 18.23 0.66 -29.28
C LEU A 150 16.92 0.44 -30.04
N ALA A 151 16.47 -0.81 -30.11
CA ALA A 151 15.14 -1.16 -30.60
C ALA A 151 14.19 -1.44 -29.45
N LEU A 152 13.00 -0.85 -29.50
CA LEU A 152 11.93 -0.99 -28.51
C LEU A 152 10.73 -1.70 -29.14
N HIS A 153 10.31 -2.82 -28.57
CA HIS A 153 9.18 -3.63 -29.03
C HIS A 153 8.02 -3.54 -28.03
N PRO A 154 7.04 -2.62 -28.22
CA PRO A 154 5.89 -2.52 -27.35
C PRO A 154 4.95 -3.70 -27.54
N CYS A 155 4.47 -4.28 -26.42
CA CYS A 155 3.53 -5.39 -26.38
C CYS A 155 2.28 -4.98 -25.63
N VAL A 156 1.10 -5.25 -26.18
CA VAL A 156 -0.19 -4.87 -25.63
C VAL A 156 -1.14 -6.07 -25.53
N ASN A 157 -2.03 -6.00 -24.54
CA ASN A 157 -3.26 -6.78 -24.45
C ASN A 157 -4.28 -5.91 -23.68
N PHE A 158 -5.15 -5.19 -24.42
CA PHE A 158 -6.12 -4.28 -23.79
C PHE A 158 -7.21 -5.09 -23.11
N ARG A 159 -7.17 -5.11 -21.78
CA ARG A 159 -8.13 -5.83 -20.94
C ARG A 159 -8.28 -5.15 -19.58
N PRO A 160 -9.44 -5.30 -18.92
CA PRO A 160 -9.53 -4.97 -17.49
C PRO A 160 -8.45 -5.73 -16.70
N GLN A 161 -7.83 -5.07 -15.74
CA GLN A 161 -6.69 -5.66 -14.99
C GLN A 161 -7.06 -6.95 -14.24
N GLU A 162 -8.33 -7.07 -13.80
CA GLU A 162 -8.84 -8.25 -13.08
C GLU A 162 -9.13 -9.45 -13.97
N PHE A 163 -9.22 -9.25 -15.29
CA PHE A 163 -9.53 -10.34 -16.21
C PHE A 163 -8.34 -11.29 -16.33
N ALA A 164 -8.65 -12.55 -16.65
CA ALA A 164 -7.63 -13.55 -16.87
C ALA A 164 -6.69 -13.15 -18.01
N VAL A 165 -5.42 -13.53 -17.93
CA VAL A 165 -4.44 -13.30 -19.02
C VAL A 165 -4.79 -14.07 -20.27
N SER A 166 -5.57 -15.15 -20.14
CA SER A 166 -6.07 -15.99 -21.24
C SER A 166 -7.27 -15.38 -21.99
N GLU A 167 -7.78 -14.21 -21.56
CA GLU A 167 -8.81 -13.52 -22.34
C GLU A 167 -8.32 -13.32 -23.78
N PRO A 168 -9.11 -13.72 -24.77
CA PRO A 168 -8.71 -13.60 -26.17
C PRO A 168 -8.42 -12.15 -26.55
N LEU A 169 -7.45 -11.93 -27.42
CA LEU A 169 -7.24 -10.63 -28.07
C LEU A 169 -8.42 -10.19 -28.96
N GLY A 170 -9.56 -10.72 -28.78
CA GLY A 170 -10.91 -10.73 -29.36
C GLY A 170 -11.21 -9.86 -30.58
N TRP A 171 -10.64 -8.64 -30.63
CA TRP A 171 -10.83 -7.68 -31.71
C TRP A 171 -9.49 -7.35 -32.36
N PRO A 172 -9.45 -7.03 -33.69
CA PRO A 172 -8.20 -6.68 -34.34
C PRO A 172 -7.67 -5.36 -33.80
N TYR A 173 -6.37 -5.34 -33.51
CA TYR A 173 -5.66 -4.10 -33.24
C TYR A 173 -5.39 -3.35 -34.54
N GLU A 174 -5.60 -2.04 -34.54
CA GLU A 174 -5.23 -1.13 -35.61
C GLU A 174 -4.05 -0.29 -35.15
N PHE A 175 -3.01 -0.23 -35.99
CA PHE A 175 -1.89 0.64 -35.80
C PHE A 175 -1.93 1.80 -36.80
N ARG A 176 -1.90 3.02 -36.30
CA ARG A 176 -2.01 4.24 -37.11
C ARG A 176 -0.80 5.14 -36.88
N ALA A 177 -0.16 5.56 -37.96
CA ALA A 177 0.80 6.64 -37.91
C ALA A 177 0.08 7.99 -38.13
N VAL A 178 0.11 8.84 -37.11
CA VAL A 178 -0.48 10.18 -37.13
C VAL A 178 0.67 11.19 -37.04
N ALA A 179 0.47 12.43 -37.53
CA ALA A 179 1.53 13.42 -37.51
C ALA A 179 2.16 13.60 -36.10
N GLY A 180 3.40 13.16 -35.95
CA GLY A 180 4.19 13.28 -34.71
C GLY A 180 3.96 12.23 -33.62
N HIS A 181 3.09 11.21 -33.83
CA HIS A 181 2.88 10.10 -32.91
C HIS A 181 2.28 8.88 -33.60
N PHE A 182 2.14 7.79 -32.87
CA PHE A 182 1.49 6.56 -33.31
C PHE A 182 0.31 6.24 -32.38
N GLU A 183 -0.69 5.56 -32.89
CA GLU A 183 -1.86 5.10 -32.12
C GLU A 183 -2.07 3.60 -32.30
N ILE A 184 -2.32 2.90 -31.18
CA ILE A 184 -2.85 1.56 -31.15
C ILE A 184 -4.29 1.64 -30.70
N CYS A 185 -5.21 1.16 -31.53
CA CYS A 185 -6.63 1.15 -31.28
C CYS A 185 -7.15 -0.28 -31.27
N LEU A 186 -8.18 -0.54 -30.47
CA LEU A 186 -8.94 -1.78 -30.51
C LEU A 186 -10.26 -1.53 -31.26
N ALA A 187 -10.40 -2.10 -32.46
CA ALA A 187 -11.53 -1.82 -33.32
C ALA A 187 -12.88 -2.11 -32.64
N GLY A 188 -13.80 -1.15 -32.67
CA GLY A 188 -15.12 -1.29 -32.07
C GLY A 188 -15.17 -1.23 -30.53
N SER A 189 -14.03 -1.00 -29.88
CA SER A 189 -13.94 -0.87 -28.42
C SER A 189 -14.23 0.56 -27.96
N PRO A 190 -14.84 0.76 -26.77
CA PRO A 190 -14.97 2.08 -26.16
C PRO A 190 -13.67 2.60 -25.52
N LEU A 191 -12.59 1.80 -25.55
CA LEU A 191 -11.32 2.18 -24.96
C LEU A 191 -10.66 3.33 -25.75
N PRO A 192 -9.99 4.27 -25.06
CA PRO A 192 -9.20 5.28 -25.74
C PRO A 192 -8.04 4.63 -26.51
N PRO A 193 -7.52 5.28 -27.58
CA PRO A 193 -6.31 4.82 -28.23
C PRO A 193 -5.12 4.91 -27.27
N LEU A 194 -4.21 3.94 -27.36
CA LEU A 194 -2.88 4.07 -26.78
C LEU A 194 -1.99 4.87 -27.74
N ARG A 195 -1.63 6.08 -27.36
CA ARG A 195 -0.76 6.96 -28.12
C ARG A 195 0.68 6.72 -27.74
N ILE A 196 1.54 6.57 -28.74
CA ILE A 196 2.98 6.37 -28.54
C ILE A 196 3.74 7.50 -29.22
N LYS A 197 4.66 8.11 -28.48
CA LYS A 197 5.56 9.15 -28.99
C LYS A 197 7.00 8.81 -28.61
N ILE A 198 7.91 8.97 -29.57
CA ILE A 198 9.34 8.82 -29.34
C ILE A 198 9.98 10.21 -29.42
N SER A 199 10.86 10.50 -28.44
CA SER A 199 11.70 11.70 -28.43
C SER A 199 13.15 11.26 -28.37
N ALA A 200 13.83 11.29 -29.52
CA ALA A 200 15.25 11.01 -29.69
C ALA A 200 15.72 11.71 -30.97
N GLY A 201 17.04 11.81 -31.15
CA GLY A 201 17.62 12.47 -32.34
C GLY A 201 17.23 11.79 -33.65
N ASP A 202 17.60 10.51 -33.80
CA ASP A 202 17.28 9.70 -34.98
C ASP A 202 16.31 8.60 -34.56
N THR A 203 15.15 8.52 -35.22
CA THR A 203 14.11 7.54 -34.94
C THR A 203 13.60 6.87 -36.20
N SER A 204 13.28 5.57 -36.09
CA SER A 204 12.67 4.79 -37.17
C SER A 204 11.54 3.94 -36.60
N PHE A 205 10.62 3.50 -37.44
CA PHE A 205 9.65 2.50 -37.10
C PHE A 205 9.64 1.39 -38.16
N SER A 206 9.79 0.15 -37.71
CA SER A 206 9.70 -1.04 -38.54
C SER A 206 8.36 -1.76 -38.24
N LEU A 207 7.44 -1.70 -39.22
CA LEU A 207 6.16 -2.38 -39.12
C LEU A 207 6.37 -3.91 -39.27
N LYS A 208 6.20 -4.63 -38.20
CA LYS A 208 6.21 -6.10 -38.17
C LYS A 208 5.21 -6.53 -37.12
N SER A 209 3.95 -6.52 -37.51
CA SER A 209 2.88 -6.98 -36.61
C SER A 209 3.10 -8.45 -36.23
N GLU A 210 3.15 -8.72 -34.93
CA GLU A 210 3.41 -10.05 -34.37
C GLU A 210 2.44 -10.34 -33.24
N ARG A 211 1.89 -11.57 -33.22
CA ARG A 211 1.20 -12.12 -32.08
C ARG A 211 2.16 -13.02 -31.33
N ILE A 212 2.31 -12.77 -30.03
CA ILE A 212 3.14 -13.55 -29.12
C ILE A 212 2.18 -14.42 -28.30
N ASP A 213 2.10 -15.69 -28.68
CA ASP A 213 1.14 -16.61 -28.09
C ASP A 213 1.71 -17.30 -26.86
N ASN A 214 0.82 -17.62 -25.91
CA ASN A 214 1.11 -18.55 -24.82
C ASN A 214 2.20 -18.08 -23.83
N VAL A 215 2.28 -16.75 -23.57
CA VAL A 215 3.17 -16.15 -22.57
C VAL A 215 2.79 -16.65 -21.19
N LEU A 216 3.77 -17.15 -20.43
CA LEU A 216 3.57 -17.68 -19.07
C LEU A 216 3.67 -16.57 -18.01
N TYR A 217 2.70 -16.55 -17.08
CA TYR A 217 2.64 -15.74 -15.87
C TYR A 217 2.78 -16.63 -14.63
N PRO A 218 4.00 -16.92 -14.15
CA PRO A 218 4.24 -17.97 -13.15
C PRO A 218 3.50 -17.77 -11.82
N VAL A 219 3.33 -16.52 -11.37
CA VAL A 219 2.60 -16.26 -10.13
C VAL A 219 1.11 -16.57 -10.27
N GLU A 220 0.51 -16.35 -11.45
CA GLU A 220 -0.88 -16.74 -11.69
C GLU A 220 -1.04 -18.27 -11.62
N GLU A 221 -0.07 -19.03 -12.16
CA GLU A 221 -0.05 -20.49 -12.09
C GLU A 221 0.00 -20.99 -10.64
N THR A 222 0.93 -20.46 -9.82
CA THR A 222 1.04 -20.84 -8.41
C THR A 222 -0.18 -20.47 -7.57
N ARG A 223 -0.98 -19.51 -8.05
CA ARG A 223 -2.24 -19.08 -7.42
C ARG A 223 -3.46 -19.86 -7.93
N GLY A 224 -3.27 -20.83 -8.83
CA GLY A 224 -4.35 -21.66 -9.38
C GLY A 224 -5.23 -20.94 -10.40
N TYR A 225 -4.72 -19.85 -11.00
CA TYR A 225 -5.41 -19.14 -12.08
C TYR A 225 -4.91 -19.57 -13.45
N GLN A 226 -5.65 -19.18 -14.49
CA GLN A 226 -5.18 -19.29 -15.85
C GLN A 226 -3.94 -18.42 -16.01
N ALA A 227 -2.82 -19.05 -16.37
CA ALA A 227 -1.50 -18.47 -16.31
C ALA A 227 -0.86 -18.20 -17.67
N ARG A 228 -1.58 -18.52 -18.77
CA ARG A 228 -1.05 -18.30 -20.11
C ARG A 228 -1.97 -17.38 -20.90
N GLY A 229 -1.35 -16.42 -21.57
CA GLY A 229 -2.06 -15.40 -22.35
C GLY A 229 -1.27 -14.97 -23.57
N ASP A 230 -1.90 -14.16 -24.40
CA ASP A 230 -1.31 -13.70 -25.64
C ASP A 230 -1.07 -12.17 -25.58
N LEU A 231 -0.04 -11.73 -26.30
CA LEU A 231 0.27 -10.33 -26.50
C LEU A 231 0.29 -10.02 -27.98
N TRP A 232 0.15 -8.75 -28.33
CA TRP A 232 0.31 -8.25 -29.69
C TRP A 232 1.32 -7.12 -29.73
N SER A 233 2.17 -7.10 -30.77
CA SER A 233 3.14 -6.04 -31.03
C SER A 233 2.96 -5.50 -32.45
N PRO A 234 2.96 -4.18 -32.68
CA PRO A 234 2.90 -3.60 -34.03
C PRO A 234 4.21 -3.70 -34.79
N GLY A 235 5.33 -3.90 -34.08
CA GLY A 235 6.68 -3.88 -34.60
C GLY A 235 7.66 -3.21 -33.64
N SER A 236 8.72 -2.60 -34.16
CA SER A 236 9.77 -2.00 -33.34
C SER A 236 10.04 -0.54 -33.68
N PHE A 237 10.32 0.23 -32.64
CA PHE A 237 10.86 1.60 -32.73
C PHE A 237 12.37 1.53 -32.57
N GLY A 238 13.10 1.90 -33.62
CA GLY A 238 14.55 2.09 -33.56
C GLY A 238 14.90 3.52 -33.17
N LEU A 239 15.85 3.67 -32.26
CA LEU A 239 16.34 4.97 -31.81
C LEU A 239 17.84 4.93 -31.53
N THR A 240 18.53 6.02 -31.80
CA THR A 240 19.96 6.18 -31.53
C THR A 240 20.12 6.84 -30.17
N LEU A 241 20.68 6.11 -29.19
CA LEU A 241 21.14 6.70 -27.94
C LEU A 241 22.50 7.36 -28.15
N ARG A 242 22.63 8.62 -27.70
CA ARG A 242 23.86 9.38 -27.70
C ARG A 242 24.28 9.75 -26.28
N ALA A 243 25.57 9.75 -26.02
CA ALA A 243 26.07 10.16 -24.71
C ALA A 243 25.65 11.60 -24.38
N GLY A 244 24.97 11.79 -23.22
CA GLY A 244 24.48 13.10 -22.80
C GLY A 244 23.14 13.55 -23.41
N GLU A 245 22.53 12.75 -24.30
CA GLU A 245 21.23 13.02 -24.91
C GLU A 245 20.26 11.87 -24.55
N PRO A 246 19.34 12.06 -23.59
CA PRO A 246 18.39 11.02 -23.23
C PRO A 246 17.37 10.78 -24.33
N ALA A 247 17.01 9.52 -24.57
CA ALA A 247 15.92 9.14 -25.45
C ALA A 247 14.70 8.74 -24.61
N THR A 248 13.51 9.04 -25.10
CA THR A 248 12.26 8.80 -24.36
C THR A 248 11.24 8.10 -25.23
N PHE A 249 10.69 7.01 -24.69
CA PHE A 249 9.46 6.38 -25.16
C PHE A 249 8.31 6.79 -24.24
N VAL A 250 7.23 7.32 -24.82
CA VAL A 250 6.04 7.75 -24.09
C VAL A 250 4.84 6.95 -24.58
N ALA A 251 4.06 6.40 -23.66
CA ALA A 251 2.78 5.77 -23.97
C ALA A 251 1.68 6.36 -23.09
N SER A 252 0.51 6.69 -23.68
CA SER A 252 -0.52 7.46 -23.00
C SER A 252 -1.92 7.18 -23.54
N THR A 253 -2.92 7.32 -22.68
CA THR A 253 -4.34 7.44 -23.09
C THR A 253 -4.81 8.91 -23.15
N GLU A 254 -3.96 9.84 -22.76
CA GLU A 254 -4.25 11.29 -22.82
C GLU A 254 -4.16 11.82 -24.26
N SER A 255 -4.69 13.03 -24.48
CA SER A 255 -4.59 13.69 -25.76
C SER A 255 -3.13 14.07 -26.11
N ILE A 256 -2.84 14.25 -27.39
CA ILE A 256 -1.48 14.61 -27.84
C ILE A 256 -1.05 16.00 -27.32
N GLU A 257 -2.01 16.88 -27.10
CA GLU A 257 -1.78 18.19 -26.52
C GLU A 257 -1.29 18.04 -25.07
N THR A 258 -1.94 17.19 -24.28
CA THR A 258 -1.52 16.86 -22.89
C THR A 258 -0.13 16.24 -22.88
N MET A 259 0.14 15.27 -23.76
CA MET A 259 1.44 14.62 -23.87
C MET A 259 2.57 15.54 -24.29
N SER A 260 2.25 16.67 -24.94
CA SER A 260 3.23 17.60 -25.52
C SER A 260 3.35 18.91 -24.75
N VAL A 261 2.71 19.02 -23.57
CA VAL A 261 2.69 20.27 -22.78
C VAL A 261 4.08 20.66 -22.26
N MET A 262 4.94 19.68 -22.00
CA MET A 262 6.31 19.88 -21.52
C MET A 262 7.25 18.82 -22.10
N PRO A 263 8.56 19.14 -22.24
CA PRO A 263 9.58 18.13 -22.55
C PRO A 263 9.63 17.02 -21.47
N PRO A 264 9.99 15.77 -21.81
CA PRO A 264 10.06 14.66 -20.87
C PRO A 264 10.98 14.91 -19.67
N GLU A 265 12.10 15.58 -19.89
CA GLU A 265 13.10 15.91 -18.86
C GLU A 265 12.52 16.90 -17.84
N ASP A 266 11.76 17.90 -18.30
CA ASP A 266 11.10 18.89 -17.46
C ASP A 266 9.96 18.23 -16.65
N LEU A 267 9.22 17.28 -17.24
CA LEU A 267 8.20 16.48 -16.54
C LEU A 267 8.82 15.59 -15.46
N LEU A 268 9.97 14.95 -15.73
CA LEU A 268 10.71 14.18 -14.74
C LEU A 268 11.15 15.07 -13.57
N GLU A 269 11.67 16.25 -13.87
CA GLU A 269 12.11 17.18 -12.80
C GLU A 269 10.90 17.75 -12.03
N ALA A 270 9.78 18.00 -12.69
CA ALA A 270 8.52 18.38 -12.04
C ALA A 270 8.03 17.30 -11.07
N GLU A 271 8.07 16.02 -11.48
CA GLU A 271 7.70 14.89 -10.60
C GLU A 271 8.70 14.73 -9.44
N ARG A 272 10.00 14.83 -9.69
CA ARG A 272 11.01 14.88 -8.63
C ARG A 272 10.78 16.06 -7.68
N GLY A 273 10.41 17.21 -8.21
CA GLY A 273 10.04 18.40 -7.44
C GLY A 273 8.81 18.16 -6.56
N ARG A 274 7.78 17.50 -7.09
CA ARG A 274 6.59 17.10 -6.34
C ARG A 274 6.96 16.18 -5.17
N ARG A 275 7.76 15.14 -5.41
CA ARG A 275 8.19 14.19 -4.37
C ARG A 275 9.07 14.85 -3.31
N ARG A 276 9.96 15.78 -3.69
CA ARG A 276 10.70 16.60 -2.72
C ARG A 276 9.78 17.44 -1.83
N ARG A 277 8.69 18.00 -2.37
CA ARG A 277 7.70 18.73 -1.57
C ARG A 277 6.98 17.81 -0.58
N LEU A 278 6.61 16.58 -0.97
CA LEU A 278 6.03 15.60 -0.03
C LEU A 278 6.98 15.33 1.14
N LEU A 279 8.25 15.09 0.88
CA LEU A 279 9.24 14.91 1.94
C LEU A 279 9.39 16.17 2.81
N ALA A 280 9.33 17.37 2.21
CA ALA A 280 9.45 18.62 2.95
C ALA A 280 8.25 18.91 3.88
N LEU A 281 7.05 18.39 3.54
CA LEU A 281 5.85 18.47 4.40
C LEU A 281 5.95 17.55 5.62
N ALA A 282 6.58 16.40 5.48
CA ALA A 282 6.74 15.45 6.56
C ALA A 282 7.61 15.98 7.70
N ALA A 283 7.47 15.39 8.88
CA ALA A 283 8.31 15.74 10.04
C ALA A 283 9.81 15.57 9.70
N PRO A 284 10.72 16.37 10.31
CA PRO A 284 12.16 16.31 10.00
C PRO A 284 12.76 14.90 10.07
N ASP A 285 12.35 14.08 11.03
CA ASP A 285 12.80 12.71 11.23
C ASP A 285 12.32 11.76 10.10
N ALA A 286 11.29 12.14 9.34
CA ALA A 286 10.73 11.38 8.24
C ALA A 286 11.31 11.74 6.85
N ARG A 287 12.30 12.63 6.77
CA ARG A 287 12.81 13.17 5.49
C ARG A 287 14.01 12.42 4.92
N LYS A 288 14.50 11.39 5.62
CA LYS A 288 15.72 10.64 5.23
C LYS A 288 15.56 9.14 5.48
N GLY A 289 16.36 8.35 4.75
CA GLY A 289 16.44 6.90 4.93
C GLY A 289 15.08 6.20 4.77
N VAL A 290 14.87 5.13 5.50
CA VAL A 290 13.66 4.31 5.45
C VAL A 290 12.37 5.12 5.67
N ALA A 291 12.39 6.13 6.56
CA ALA A 291 11.21 6.96 6.78
C ALA A 291 10.82 7.76 5.53
N ALA A 292 11.80 8.31 4.81
CA ALA A 292 11.53 9.02 3.55
C ALA A 292 10.98 8.09 2.47
N GLU A 293 11.45 6.85 2.41
CA GLU A 293 10.89 5.83 1.51
C GLU A 293 9.43 5.56 1.83
N LEU A 294 9.10 5.34 3.11
CA LEU A 294 7.72 5.11 3.54
C LEU A 294 6.80 6.33 3.34
N VAL A 295 7.33 7.57 3.45
CA VAL A 295 6.59 8.80 3.10
C VAL A 295 6.24 8.82 1.60
N LEU A 296 7.18 8.42 0.74
CA LEU A 296 6.91 8.34 -0.70
C LEU A 296 6.02 7.14 -1.08
N ALA A 297 6.15 6.02 -0.36
CA ALA A 297 5.24 4.88 -0.49
C ALA A 297 3.81 5.25 -0.06
N ALA A 298 3.64 6.05 1.00
CA ALA A 298 2.34 6.54 1.45
C ALA A 298 1.60 7.34 0.37
N ASP A 299 2.31 8.14 -0.43
CA ASP A 299 1.73 8.92 -1.52
C ASP A 299 1.09 8.04 -2.61
N GLN A 300 1.59 6.82 -2.81
CA GLN A 300 1.11 5.92 -3.86
C GLN A 300 -0.35 5.51 -3.67
N PHE A 301 -0.85 5.50 -2.43
CA PHE A 301 -2.20 5.04 -2.10
C PHE A 301 -3.25 6.16 -2.13
N ILE A 302 -2.86 7.43 -2.03
CA ILE A 302 -3.79 8.57 -1.98
C ILE A 302 -4.14 8.98 -3.40
N ILE A 303 -5.43 8.87 -3.77
CA ILE A 303 -5.90 9.11 -5.12
C ILE A 303 -7.05 10.13 -5.21
N SER A 304 -7.15 10.75 -6.39
CA SER A 304 -8.39 11.34 -6.91
C SER A 304 -9.00 10.32 -7.86
N PRO A 305 -10.06 9.59 -7.47
CA PRO A 305 -10.54 8.46 -8.26
C PRO A 305 -11.10 8.90 -9.61
N ALA A 306 -10.52 8.41 -10.71
CA ALA A 306 -10.92 8.76 -12.08
C ALA A 306 -12.37 8.38 -12.40
N GLY A 307 -12.90 7.36 -11.74
CA GLY A 307 -14.26 6.88 -11.95
C GLY A 307 -15.37 7.77 -11.38
N ARG A 308 -15.05 8.76 -10.53
CA ARG A 308 -16.05 9.58 -9.78
C ARG A 308 -16.15 11.01 -10.32
N THR A 309 -16.35 11.17 -11.62
CA THR A 309 -16.36 12.47 -12.28
C THR A 309 -17.50 13.38 -11.82
N GLU A 310 -18.71 12.86 -11.62
CA GLU A 310 -19.88 13.64 -11.17
C GLU A 310 -19.73 14.12 -9.72
N GLU A 311 -19.26 13.24 -8.84
CA GLU A 311 -18.95 13.56 -7.44
C GLU A 311 -17.83 14.58 -7.33
N SER A 312 -16.80 14.45 -8.16
CA SER A 312 -15.69 15.42 -8.22
C SER A 312 -16.18 16.78 -8.68
N ALA A 313 -17.02 16.85 -9.71
CA ALA A 313 -17.61 18.11 -10.17
C ALA A 313 -18.49 18.76 -9.07
N ARG A 314 -19.26 17.94 -8.35
CA ARG A 314 -20.09 18.41 -7.23
C ARG A 314 -19.23 18.92 -6.06
N ALA A 315 -18.20 18.17 -5.67
CA ALA A 315 -17.26 18.58 -4.62
C ALA A 315 -16.58 19.90 -4.97
N HIS A 316 -16.07 20.05 -6.20
CA HIS A 316 -15.44 21.29 -6.67
C HIS A 316 -16.40 22.49 -6.59
N ALA A 317 -17.69 22.30 -6.86
CA ALA A 317 -18.68 23.38 -6.74
C ALA A 317 -18.83 23.89 -5.28
N TYR A 318 -18.50 23.07 -4.29
CA TYR A 318 -18.46 23.45 -2.87
C TYR A 318 -17.06 23.87 -2.39
N GLY A 319 -16.06 23.93 -3.27
CA GLY A 319 -14.68 24.22 -2.91
C GLY A 319 -13.96 23.04 -2.22
N ASP A 320 -14.45 21.82 -2.45
CA ASP A 320 -13.93 20.58 -1.90
C ASP A 320 -13.32 19.66 -2.98
N GLU A 321 -12.62 18.61 -2.60
CA GLU A 321 -12.08 17.60 -3.51
C GLU A 321 -12.48 16.18 -3.07
N VAL A 322 -12.79 15.33 -4.06
CA VAL A 322 -12.95 13.90 -3.81
C VAL A 322 -11.58 13.27 -3.70
N ARG A 323 -11.29 12.71 -2.52
CA ARG A 323 -10.06 11.98 -2.24
C ARG A 323 -10.38 10.68 -1.54
N THR A 324 -9.60 9.66 -1.84
CA THR A 324 -9.71 8.35 -1.20
C THR A 324 -8.36 7.65 -1.12
N ILE A 325 -8.32 6.47 -0.51
CA ILE A 325 -7.14 5.64 -0.38
C ILE A 325 -7.42 4.28 -1.04
N ILE A 326 -6.57 3.87 -1.99
CA ILE A 326 -6.53 2.50 -2.48
C ILE A 326 -5.97 1.62 -1.35
N ALA A 327 -6.68 0.53 -1.02
CA ALA A 327 -6.29 -0.35 0.08
C ALA A 327 -4.96 -1.08 -0.19
N GLY A 328 -4.68 -1.41 -1.46
CA GLY A 328 -3.42 -2.03 -1.84
C GLY A 328 -3.29 -2.29 -3.34
N TYR A 329 -2.07 -2.33 -3.83
CA TYR A 329 -1.73 -2.67 -5.19
C TYR A 329 -1.26 -4.13 -5.27
N HIS A 330 -1.74 -4.89 -6.27
CA HIS A 330 -2.33 -4.36 -7.53
C HIS A 330 -3.88 -4.25 -7.52
N TRP A 331 -4.61 -5.19 -6.86
CA TRP A 331 -6.02 -5.49 -7.14
C TRP A 331 -7.03 -4.73 -6.29
N PHE A 332 -6.65 -4.20 -5.14
CA PHE A 332 -7.64 -3.50 -4.32
C PHE A 332 -8.09 -2.18 -4.95
N THR A 333 -9.33 -1.82 -4.66
CA THR A 333 -9.92 -0.52 -4.88
C THR A 333 -9.84 0.31 -3.59
N ASP A 334 -10.66 1.35 -3.45
CA ASP A 334 -10.78 2.10 -2.21
C ASP A 334 -11.77 1.42 -1.26
N TRP A 335 -11.24 1.07 -0.09
CA TRP A 335 -11.96 0.39 0.97
C TRP A 335 -12.08 1.30 2.20
N GLY A 336 -13.30 1.35 2.79
CA GLY A 336 -13.58 2.26 3.91
C GLY A 336 -12.81 1.91 5.18
N ARG A 337 -12.77 0.64 5.56
CA ARG A 337 -11.99 0.17 6.71
C ARG A 337 -10.50 0.52 6.56
N ASP A 338 -9.92 0.14 5.43
CA ASP A 338 -8.51 0.32 5.12
C ASP A 338 -8.15 1.79 5.08
N THR A 339 -9.02 2.62 4.47
CA THR A 339 -8.86 4.06 4.44
C THR A 339 -8.82 4.66 5.85
N MET A 340 -9.74 4.27 6.73
CA MET A 340 -9.84 4.85 8.08
C MET A 340 -8.67 4.42 8.97
N ILE A 341 -8.22 3.17 8.87
CA ILE A 341 -7.03 2.67 9.59
C ILE A 341 -5.77 3.36 9.07
N SER A 342 -5.63 3.48 7.75
CA SER A 342 -4.43 4.02 7.10
C SER A 342 -4.30 5.54 7.24
N LEU A 343 -5.38 6.27 7.48
CA LEU A 343 -5.45 7.74 7.35
C LEU A 343 -4.38 8.45 8.17
N GLU A 344 -4.21 8.08 9.45
CA GLU A 344 -3.20 8.72 10.31
C GLU A 344 -1.79 8.59 9.74
N GLY A 345 -1.40 7.37 9.35
CA GLY A 345 -0.06 7.09 8.85
C GLY A 345 0.21 7.65 7.47
N LEU A 346 -0.74 7.54 6.54
CA LEU A 346 -0.54 7.97 5.17
C LEU A 346 -0.65 9.48 4.99
N THR A 347 -1.44 10.17 5.84
CA THR A 347 -1.71 11.60 5.68
C THR A 347 -1.15 12.44 6.82
N LEU A 348 -1.55 12.20 8.06
CA LEU A 348 -1.17 13.04 9.20
C LEU A 348 0.32 12.94 9.53
N ALA A 349 0.86 11.72 9.55
CA ALA A 349 2.28 11.47 9.77
C ALA A 349 3.17 12.04 8.66
N THR A 350 2.62 12.24 7.46
CA THR A 350 3.31 12.83 6.31
C THR A 350 3.04 14.34 6.14
N GLY A 351 2.29 14.98 7.06
CA GLY A 351 2.00 16.41 7.02
C GLY A 351 0.88 16.81 6.06
N ARG A 352 0.04 15.87 5.61
CA ARG A 352 -1.01 16.04 4.59
C ARG A 352 -2.40 16.14 5.22
N SER A 353 -2.58 17.03 6.18
CA SER A 353 -3.86 17.21 6.88
C SER A 353 -5.00 17.66 5.98
N VAL A 354 -4.71 18.38 4.90
CA VAL A 354 -5.72 18.85 3.93
C VAL A 354 -6.34 17.65 3.18
N GLU A 355 -5.51 16.72 2.72
CA GLU A 355 -5.98 15.49 2.08
C GLU A 355 -6.76 14.60 3.05
N ALA A 356 -6.34 14.54 4.32
CA ALA A 356 -7.11 13.84 5.36
C ALA A 356 -8.52 14.40 5.51
N ALA A 357 -8.66 15.73 5.54
CA ALA A 357 -9.97 16.39 5.59
C ALA A 357 -10.85 16.04 4.38
N PHE A 358 -10.28 16.09 3.17
CA PHE A 358 -10.99 15.70 1.96
C PHE A 358 -11.46 14.24 2.01
N ILE A 359 -10.62 13.31 2.45
CA ILE A 359 -10.96 11.89 2.60
C ILE A 359 -12.12 11.73 3.59
N LEU A 360 -12.03 12.33 4.78
CA LEU A 360 -13.07 12.21 5.80
C LEU A 360 -14.41 12.77 5.32
N ARG A 361 -14.41 13.94 4.65
CA ARG A 361 -15.61 14.54 4.08
C ARG A 361 -16.17 13.70 2.92
N THR A 362 -15.30 13.14 2.07
CA THR A 362 -15.72 12.22 1.01
C THR A 362 -16.51 11.04 1.60
N PHE A 363 -15.98 10.34 2.60
CA PHE A 363 -16.68 9.19 3.20
C PHE A 363 -17.94 9.58 3.96
N ALA A 364 -18.00 10.78 4.56
CA ALA A 364 -19.21 11.28 5.22
C ALA A 364 -20.40 11.45 4.26
N HIS A 365 -20.15 11.79 2.99
CA HIS A 365 -21.20 11.91 1.96
C HIS A 365 -21.82 10.56 1.58
N TYR A 366 -21.08 9.46 1.76
CA TYR A 366 -21.55 8.11 1.47
C TYR A 366 -22.18 7.40 2.66
N VAL A 367 -22.36 8.05 3.80
CA VAL A 367 -23.04 7.42 4.95
C VAL A 367 -24.48 7.11 4.62
N ARG A 368 -24.84 5.81 4.63
CA ARG A 368 -26.20 5.31 4.43
C ARG A 368 -26.61 4.44 5.61
N ASP A 369 -27.78 4.66 6.17
CA ASP A 369 -28.33 3.90 7.30
C ASP A 369 -27.36 3.71 8.50
N GLY A 370 -26.50 4.69 8.74
CA GLY A 370 -25.51 4.66 9.82
C GLY A 370 -24.27 3.84 9.55
N LEU A 371 -23.99 3.52 8.29
CA LEU A 371 -22.78 2.81 7.85
C LEU A 371 -22.04 3.65 6.80
N ILE A 372 -20.71 3.63 6.81
CA ILE A 372 -19.87 4.02 5.66
C ILE A 372 -19.70 2.82 4.72
N PRO A 373 -19.45 3.03 3.43
CA PRO A 373 -19.17 1.92 2.51
C PRO A 373 -17.90 1.19 2.92
N ASN A 374 -17.92 -0.15 2.84
CA ASN A 374 -16.71 -0.95 3.04
C ASN A 374 -15.80 -0.93 1.82
N MET A 375 -16.37 -0.96 0.62
CA MET A 375 -15.61 -0.88 -0.63
C MET A 375 -16.44 -0.25 -1.75
N PHE A 376 -15.73 0.26 -2.76
CA PHE A 376 -16.30 0.65 -4.05
C PHE A 376 -15.77 -0.32 -5.11
N PRO A 377 -16.62 -1.15 -5.72
CA PRO A 377 -16.20 -2.06 -6.77
C PRO A 377 -15.60 -1.34 -7.99
N GLU A 378 -14.67 -1.99 -8.67
CA GLU A 378 -14.02 -1.43 -9.87
C GLU A 378 -15.04 -1.11 -10.95
N GLY A 379 -14.99 0.10 -11.51
CA GLY A 379 -15.92 0.55 -12.56
C GLY A 379 -17.35 0.85 -12.08
N GLU A 380 -17.69 0.66 -10.80
CA GLU A 380 -19.01 0.95 -10.24
C GLU A 380 -19.05 2.30 -9.49
N ARG A 381 -20.25 2.84 -9.35
CA ARG A 381 -20.48 4.11 -8.66
C ARG A 381 -21.01 3.94 -7.24
N GLU A 382 -21.61 2.80 -6.93
CA GLU A 382 -22.21 2.53 -5.63
C GLU A 382 -21.28 1.74 -4.72
N GLY A 383 -21.15 2.17 -3.46
CA GLY A 383 -20.40 1.48 -2.44
C GLY A 383 -21.17 0.28 -1.86
N LEU A 384 -20.45 -0.71 -1.40
CA LEU A 384 -20.97 -1.86 -0.65
C LEU A 384 -20.81 -1.65 0.85
N TYR A 385 -21.85 -1.96 1.65
CA TYR A 385 -21.94 -1.58 3.07
C TYR A 385 -21.86 -2.76 4.05
N HIS A 386 -21.38 -3.92 3.62
CA HIS A 386 -21.28 -5.12 4.45
C HIS A 386 -20.06 -5.07 5.39
N THR A 387 -20.13 -4.21 6.40
CA THR A 387 -19.07 -4.01 7.41
C THR A 387 -19.66 -3.52 8.72
N ALA A 388 -19.13 -3.97 9.85
CA ALA A 388 -19.50 -3.50 11.18
C ALA A 388 -18.44 -2.55 11.78
N ASP A 389 -17.19 -2.71 11.41
CA ASP A 389 -16.05 -2.00 12.00
C ASP A 389 -15.64 -0.72 11.25
N ALA A 390 -15.75 -0.66 9.91
CA ALA A 390 -15.33 0.50 9.13
C ALA A 390 -15.94 1.82 9.64
N THR A 391 -17.24 1.80 10.00
CA THR A 391 -17.94 2.96 10.54
C THR A 391 -17.39 3.40 11.90
N LEU A 392 -16.96 2.45 12.73
CA LEU A 392 -16.38 2.75 14.04
C LEU A 392 -14.93 3.26 13.90
N TRP A 393 -14.18 2.75 12.94
CA TRP A 393 -12.88 3.28 12.55
C TRP A 393 -12.96 4.73 12.05
N PHE A 394 -14.08 5.12 11.43
CA PHE A 394 -14.31 6.52 11.01
C PHE A 394 -14.26 7.49 12.19
N PHE A 395 -14.84 7.15 13.36
CA PHE A 395 -14.72 7.95 14.57
C PHE A 395 -13.28 8.08 15.04
N HIS A 396 -12.53 6.97 15.01
CA HIS A 396 -11.11 6.97 15.36
C HIS A 396 -10.29 7.86 14.42
N ALA A 397 -10.50 7.73 13.10
CA ALA A 397 -9.81 8.53 12.09
C ALA A 397 -10.07 10.04 12.26
N ILE A 398 -11.33 10.43 12.54
CA ILE A 398 -11.70 11.83 12.83
C ILE A 398 -10.99 12.31 14.10
N ASP A 399 -10.92 11.50 15.16
CA ASP A 399 -10.23 11.85 16.38
C ASP A 399 -8.74 12.12 16.12
N ARG A 400 -8.05 11.22 15.40
CA ARG A 400 -6.64 11.41 15.05
C ARG A 400 -6.42 12.67 14.22
N TYR A 401 -7.34 12.91 13.26
CA TYR A 401 -7.32 14.12 12.44
C TYR A 401 -7.43 15.40 13.30
N VAL A 402 -8.45 15.47 14.15
CA VAL A 402 -8.69 16.68 14.99
C VAL A 402 -7.56 16.90 15.99
N GLU A 403 -7.06 15.83 16.62
CA GLU A 403 -5.94 15.93 17.56
C GLU A 403 -4.66 16.44 16.89
N THR A 404 -4.42 16.07 15.64
CA THR A 404 -3.22 16.48 14.90
C THR A 404 -3.37 17.86 14.26
N SER A 405 -4.48 18.11 13.56
CA SER A 405 -4.69 19.32 12.76
C SER A 405 -5.25 20.50 13.57
N ARG A 406 -5.94 20.22 14.68
CA ARG A 406 -6.74 21.18 15.47
C ARG A 406 -7.90 21.79 14.68
N ASP A 407 -8.30 21.17 13.57
CA ASP A 407 -9.42 21.63 12.73
C ASP A 407 -10.76 21.20 13.33
N THR A 408 -11.37 22.13 14.08
CA THR A 408 -12.70 21.94 14.64
C THR A 408 -13.82 22.20 13.62
N VAL A 409 -13.55 22.94 12.53
CA VAL A 409 -14.54 23.27 11.49
C VAL A 409 -14.96 21.98 10.74
N THR A 410 -13.99 21.17 10.32
CA THR A 410 -14.30 19.87 9.71
C THR A 410 -15.07 18.97 10.68
N LEU A 411 -14.69 18.95 11.97
CA LEU A 411 -15.45 18.19 12.96
C LEU A 411 -16.90 18.72 13.11
N ASP A 412 -17.11 20.02 13.10
CA ASP A 412 -18.46 20.61 13.17
C ASP A 412 -19.33 20.21 11.97
N LEU A 413 -18.74 20.16 10.77
CA LEU A 413 -19.42 19.68 9.56
C LEU A 413 -19.81 18.19 9.66
N LEU A 414 -18.95 17.35 10.26
CA LEU A 414 -19.16 15.91 10.38
C LEU A 414 -20.05 15.52 11.56
N TYR A 415 -20.11 16.32 12.61
CA TYR A 415 -20.77 16.01 13.88
C TYR A 415 -22.24 15.59 13.75
N PRO A 416 -23.11 16.25 12.94
CA PRO A 416 -24.48 15.79 12.73
C PRO A 416 -24.56 14.38 12.14
N THR A 417 -23.62 14.02 11.25
CA THR A 417 -23.54 12.68 10.66
C THR A 417 -23.13 11.64 11.72
N LEU A 418 -22.16 11.97 12.57
CA LEU A 418 -21.72 11.10 13.67
C LEU A 418 -22.84 10.81 14.68
N LYS A 419 -23.67 11.83 15.02
CA LYS A 419 -24.87 11.65 15.84
C LYS A 419 -25.84 10.63 15.20
N ARG A 420 -26.12 10.78 13.89
CA ARG A 420 -26.99 9.85 13.17
C ARG A 420 -26.43 8.42 13.15
N ILE A 421 -25.11 8.26 13.01
CA ILE A 421 -24.46 6.95 13.06
C ILE A 421 -24.72 6.28 14.42
N ILE A 422 -24.42 6.97 15.52
CA ILE A 422 -24.67 6.40 16.88
C ILE A 422 -26.14 6.03 17.08
N ASP A 423 -27.08 6.89 16.66
CA ASP A 423 -28.51 6.61 16.77
C ASP A 423 -28.91 5.35 15.98
N ARG A 424 -28.35 5.16 14.78
CA ARG A 424 -28.59 3.96 13.97
C ARG A 424 -28.00 2.72 14.59
N GLN A 425 -26.77 2.76 15.13
CA GLN A 425 -26.16 1.65 15.83
C GLN A 425 -27.00 1.23 17.06
N VAL A 426 -27.56 2.19 17.79
CA VAL A 426 -28.41 1.92 18.96
C VAL A 426 -29.75 1.30 18.55
N ARG A 427 -30.40 1.82 17.50
CA ARG A 427 -31.71 1.32 17.02
C ARG A 427 -31.63 0.05 16.19
N GLY A 428 -30.47 -0.23 15.64
CA GLY A 428 -30.23 -1.28 14.68
C GLY A 428 -30.16 -0.78 13.22
N THR A 429 -29.28 -1.41 12.46
CA THR A 429 -29.09 -1.20 11.03
C THR A 429 -28.94 -2.54 10.30
N HIS A 430 -28.43 -2.53 9.07
CA HIS A 430 -28.27 -3.73 8.26
C HIS A 430 -27.40 -4.80 8.94
N PHE A 431 -27.47 -6.03 8.47
CA PHE A 431 -26.62 -7.16 8.87
C PHE A 431 -26.68 -7.52 10.37
N GLY A 432 -27.80 -7.23 11.02
CA GLY A 432 -27.96 -7.52 12.46
C GLY A 432 -27.08 -6.66 13.38
N ILE A 433 -26.53 -5.54 12.85
CA ILE A 433 -25.72 -4.63 13.65
C ILE A 433 -26.64 -3.79 14.53
N HIS A 434 -26.53 -3.96 15.86
CA HIS A 434 -27.27 -3.18 16.86
C HIS A 434 -26.66 -3.29 18.24
N VAL A 435 -26.98 -2.35 19.11
CA VAL A 435 -26.62 -2.41 20.53
C VAL A 435 -27.58 -3.32 21.27
N ASP A 436 -27.07 -4.31 22.01
CA ASP A 436 -27.86 -5.09 22.94
C ASP A 436 -28.17 -4.26 24.18
N ASN A 437 -29.44 -3.94 24.40
CA ASN A 437 -29.88 -3.10 25.53
C ASN A 437 -29.63 -3.71 26.92
N ARG A 438 -29.36 -5.02 27.01
CA ARG A 438 -29.08 -5.70 28.29
C ARG A 438 -27.70 -5.36 28.84
N ASP A 439 -26.72 -5.20 27.95
CA ASP A 439 -25.32 -5.00 28.30
C ASP A 439 -24.63 -3.81 27.60
N GLY A 440 -25.33 -3.14 26.69
CA GLY A 440 -24.79 -1.98 25.97
C GLY A 440 -23.70 -2.30 24.93
N LEU A 441 -23.42 -3.59 24.69
CA LEU A 441 -22.43 -4.04 23.72
C LEU A 441 -23.03 -4.12 22.33
N LEU A 442 -22.20 -3.88 21.31
CA LEU A 442 -22.58 -3.99 19.91
C LEU A 442 -22.53 -5.44 19.46
N THR A 443 -23.63 -5.95 18.92
CA THR A 443 -23.72 -7.24 18.25
C THR A 443 -23.79 -7.05 16.74
N GLN A 444 -23.35 -8.04 15.99
CA GLN A 444 -23.40 -8.05 14.53
C GLN A 444 -23.45 -9.49 13.99
N GLY A 445 -23.94 -9.66 12.78
CA GLY A 445 -23.91 -10.92 12.06
C GLY A 445 -25.12 -11.15 11.19
N ALA A 446 -24.89 -11.57 9.96
CA ALA A 446 -25.92 -12.03 9.03
C ALA A 446 -25.40 -13.27 8.29
N ASP A 447 -26.32 -14.14 7.87
CA ASP A 447 -25.95 -15.36 7.16
C ASP A 447 -25.31 -15.03 5.80
N GLY A 448 -24.17 -15.67 5.53
CA GLY A 448 -23.44 -15.49 4.29
C GLY A 448 -22.61 -14.20 4.23
N PHE A 449 -22.54 -13.40 5.30
CA PHE A 449 -21.75 -12.19 5.37
C PHE A 449 -20.63 -12.28 6.42
N GLN A 450 -19.49 -11.69 6.08
CA GLN A 450 -18.37 -11.38 6.97
C GLN A 450 -18.35 -9.84 7.16
N LEU A 451 -18.34 -9.40 8.42
CA LEU A 451 -18.55 -7.98 8.75
C LEU A 451 -17.40 -7.35 9.53
N THR A 452 -16.41 -8.17 9.94
CA THR A 452 -15.20 -7.72 10.64
C THR A 452 -14.03 -7.65 9.64
N TRP A 453 -12.88 -7.14 10.05
CA TRP A 453 -11.67 -7.13 9.22
C TRP A 453 -11.18 -8.55 8.83
N MET A 454 -11.61 -9.59 9.57
CA MET A 454 -11.36 -10.98 9.22
C MET A 454 -12.44 -11.47 8.24
N ASP A 455 -12.41 -10.99 6.99
CA ASP A 455 -13.53 -11.05 6.05
C ASP A 455 -13.34 -12.02 4.87
N ALA A 456 -12.43 -12.99 4.98
CA ALA A 456 -12.23 -14.01 3.95
C ALA A 456 -13.52 -14.82 3.69
N LYS A 457 -13.89 -14.90 2.41
CA LYS A 457 -15.04 -15.66 1.93
C LYS A 457 -14.74 -16.24 0.55
N VAL A 458 -14.92 -17.55 0.39
CA VAL A 458 -14.69 -18.26 -0.87
C VAL A 458 -15.80 -19.30 -1.08
N ASP A 459 -16.34 -19.37 -2.31
CA ASP A 459 -17.39 -20.33 -2.69
C ASP A 459 -18.60 -20.35 -1.72
N GLY A 460 -19.00 -19.19 -1.22
CA GLY A 460 -20.08 -19.06 -0.23
C GLY A 460 -19.69 -19.39 1.20
N TRP A 461 -18.49 -19.94 1.44
CA TRP A 461 -17.98 -20.23 2.75
C TRP A 461 -17.34 -18.98 3.39
N VAL A 462 -17.91 -18.52 4.49
CA VAL A 462 -17.31 -17.50 5.36
C VAL A 462 -16.31 -18.20 6.29
N VAL A 463 -15.02 -17.94 6.09
CA VAL A 463 -13.94 -18.68 6.75
C VAL A 463 -13.90 -18.39 8.25
N THR A 464 -14.12 -17.13 8.61
CA THR A 464 -14.02 -16.63 9.99
C THR A 464 -15.32 -15.89 10.38
N PRO A 465 -16.42 -16.59 10.67
CA PRO A 465 -17.75 -15.97 10.74
C PRO A 465 -17.99 -15.05 11.94
N ARG A 466 -17.18 -14.95 12.92
CA ARG A 466 -17.15 -14.08 14.11
C ARG A 466 -18.44 -13.29 14.41
N ARG A 467 -19.61 -13.96 14.30
CA ARG A 467 -20.95 -13.40 14.57
C ARG A 467 -21.17 -13.30 16.07
N GLY A 468 -21.86 -12.25 16.49
CA GLY A 468 -22.08 -11.92 17.90
C GLY A 468 -21.35 -10.64 18.28
N LYS A 469 -20.81 -10.59 19.48
CA LYS A 469 -20.10 -9.43 20.03
C LYS A 469 -18.61 -9.64 19.87
N ALA A 470 -18.02 -9.12 18.77
CA ALA A 470 -16.58 -9.23 18.53
C ALA A 470 -15.81 -8.23 19.41
N VAL A 471 -14.62 -8.64 19.87
CA VAL A 471 -13.84 -7.92 20.89
C VAL A 471 -13.38 -6.55 20.41
N GLU A 472 -12.82 -6.45 19.19
CA GLU A 472 -12.36 -5.20 18.61
C GLU A 472 -13.52 -4.26 18.26
N ILE A 473 -14.63 -4.80 17.78
CA ILE A 473 -15.83 -4.00 17.47
C ILE A 473 -16.34 -3.32 18.72
N ASN A 474 -16.37 -4.04 19.86
CA ASN A 474 -16.83 -3.48 21.13
C ASN A 474 -15.81 -2.51 21.75
N ALA A 475 -14.51 -2.71 21.51
CA ALA A 475 -13.48 -1.72 21.85
C ALA A 475 -13.66 -0.43 21.05
N LEU A 476 -13.87 -0.53 19.73
CA LEU A 476 -14.13 0.61 18.85
C LEU A 476 -15.46 1.32 19.20
N TRP A 477 -16.52 0.55 19.53
CA TRP A 477 -17.80 1.10 19.96
C TRP A 477 -17.65 1.94 21.23
N PHE A 478 -16.98 1.42 22.26
CA PHE A 478 -16.69 2.17 23.48
C PHE A 478 -15.89 3.43 23.19
N ASN A 479 -14.84 3.33 22.37
CA ASN A 479 -14.04 4.48 21.93
C ASN A 479 -14.91 5.53 21.25
N ALA A 480 -15.79 5.14 20.32
CA ALA A 480 -16.69 6.04 19.62
C ALA A 480 -17.66 6.77 20.59
N LEU A 481 -18.19 6.08 21.59
CA LEU A 481 -19.05 6.67 22.61
C LEU A 481 -18.30 7.71 23.47
N ARG A 482 -17.06 7.41 23.90
CA ARG A 482 -16.22 8.35 24.66
C ARG A 482 -15.82 9.58 23.82
N LEU A 483 -15.54 9.39 22.54
CA LEU A 483 -15.29 10.50 21.62
C LEU A 483 -16.53 11.38 21.46
N MET A 484 -17.71 10.80 21.26
CA MET A 484 -18.95 11.56 21.17
C MET A 484 -19.31 12.27 22.49
N GLU A 485 -19.05 11.65 23.64
CA GLU A 485 -19.18 12.30 24.97
C GLU A 485 -18.30 13.55 25.04
N ARG A 486 -17.03 13.46 24.65
CA ARG A 486 -16.10 14.60 24.63
C ARG A 486 -16.58 15.68 23.67
N TRP A 487 -16.86 15.32 22.40
CA TRP A 487 -17.26 16.29 21.36
C TRP A 487 -18.62 16.95 21.66
N ALA A 488 -19.56 16.25 22.27
CA ALA A 488 -20.81 16.85 22.73
C ALA A 488 -20.56 17.87 23.83
N ARG A 489 -19.73 17.53 24.83
CA ARG A 489 -19.39 18.43 25.93
C ARG A 489 -18.69 19.70 25.44
N ASP A 490 -17.73 19.54 24.52
CA ASP A 490 -16.97 20.68 23.95
C ASP A 490 -17.86 21.65 23.18
N ARG A 491 -19.05 21.19 22.71
CA ARG A 491 -20.07 21.99 22.01
C ARG A 491 -21.22 22.48 22.89
N GLY A 492 -21.22 22.11 24.16
CA GLY A 492 -22.33 22.40 25.06
C GLY A 492 -23.60 21.57 24.81
N ASP A 493 -23.51 20.49 24.03
CA ASP A 493 -24.61 19.52 23.83
C ASP A 493 -24.73 18.57 25.05
N ASP A 494 -25.90 17.93 25.19
CA ASP A 494 -26.09 16.91 26.23
C ASP A 494 -25.25 15.65 25.94
N ALA A 495 -24.19 15.49 26.71
CA ALA A 495 -23.29 14.33 26.65
C ALA A 495 -23.74 13.13 27.49
N SER A 496 -24.81 13.31 28.32
CA SER A 496 -25.20 12.32 29.33
C SER A 496 -25.60 10.96 28.74
N GLY A 497 -26.21 10.96 27.56
CA GLY A 497 -26.60 9.76 26.84
C GLY A 497 -25.40 8.92 26.39
N TYR A 498 -24.36 9.56 25.86
CA TYR A 498 -23.12 8.88 25.45
C TYR A 498 -22.38 8.33 26.65
N ARG A 499 -22.26 9.10 27.73
CA ARG A 499 -21.64 8.66 28.98
C ARG A 499 -22.31 7.40 29.53
N ARG A 500 -23.64 7.42 29.73
CA ARG A 500 -24.37 6.24 30.28
C ARG A 500 -24.15 4.99 29.45
N ARG A 501 -24.14 5.10 28.11
CA ARG A 501 -23.88 3.96 27.22
C ARG A 501 -22.43 3.48 27.30
N ALA A 502 -21.47 4.39 27.35
CA ALA A 502 -20.07 4.05 27.52
C ALA A 502 -19.81 3.34 28.85
N ASP A 503 -20.37 3.86 29.96
CA ASP A 503 -20.23 3.25 31.30
C ASP A 503 -20.84 1.85 31.37
N LEU A 504 -21.97 1.61 30.68
CA LEU A 504 -22.58 0.29 30.59
C LEU A 504 -21.72 -0.66 29.77
N ALA A 505 -21.28 -0.23 28.58
CA ALA A 505 -20.43 -1.03 27.71
C ALA A 505 -19.10 -1.41 28.38
N GLU A 506 -18.46 -0.48 29.11
CA GLU A 506 -17.21 -0.73 29.84
C GLU A 506 -17.37 -1.81 30.90
N ARG A 507 -18.41 -1.72 31.77
CA ARG A 507 -18.67 -2.73 32.79
C ARG A 507 -18.92 -4.10 32.16
N SER A 508 -19.82 -4.16 31.18
CA SER A 508 -20.18 -5.40 30.51
C SER A 508 -19.01 -6.01 29.71
N PHE A 509 -18.17 -5.18 29.10
CA PHE A 509 -16.98 -5.64 28.42
C PHE A 509 -16.04 -6.36 29.38
N ASN A 510 -15.74 -5.75 30.51
CA ASN A 510 -14.83 -6.32 31.53
C ASN A 510 -15.38 -7.56 32.24
N GLU A 511 -16.70 -7.66 32.39
CA GLU A 511 -17.37 -8.84 32.95
C GLU A 511 -17.40 -10.01 31.96
N ARG A 512 -17.62 -9.76 30.67
CA ARG A 512 -17.96 -10.78 29.69
C ARG A 512 -16.82 -11.26 28.82
N PHE A 513 -15.85 -10.36 28.46
CA PHE A 513 -14.76 -10.71 27.55
C PHE A 513 -13.56 -11.36 28.25
N TRP A 514 -13.45 -11.30 29.56
CA TRP A 514 -12.30 -11.86 30.27
C TRP A 514 -12.34 -13.39 30.33
N PHE A 515 -11.37 -14.03 29.63
CA PHE A 515 -11.14 -15.48 29.70
C PHE A 515 -10.09 -15.78 30.78
N ALA A 516 -10.55 -16.06 32.01
CA ALA A 516 -9.69 -16.19 33.18
C ALA A 516 -8.68 -17.33 33.09
N GLU A 517 -9.07 -18.47 32.49
CA GLU A 517 -8.21 -19.65 32.33
C GLU A 517 -7.07 -19.38 31.35
N GLY A 518 -7.31 -18.59 30.31
CA GLY A 518 -6.32 -18.22 29.29
C GLY A 518 -5.48 -17.00 29.66
N GLY A 519 -5.96 -16.14 30.58
CA GLY A 519 -5.32 -14.86 30.91
C GLY A 519 -5.42 -13.82 29.79
N TYR A 520 -6.41 -13.94 28.90
CA TYR A 520 -6.64 -13.05 27.75
C TYR A 520 -8.14 -12.87 27.48
N LEU A 521 -8.54 -12.23 26.37
CA LEU A 521 -9.94 -11.96 26.06
C LEU A 521 -10.51 -12.98 25.07
N PHE A 522 -11.80 -13.37 25.27
CA PHE A 522 -12.57 -14.05 24.24
C PHE A 522 -12.58 -13.21 22.97
N ASP A 523 -12.40 -13.84 21.79
CA ASP A 523 -12.45 -13.16 20.50
C ASP A 523 -13.87 -12.71 20.15
N VAL A 524 -14.89 -13.55 20.48
CA VAL A 524 -16.31 -13.23 20.32
C VAL A 524 -17.09 -13.73 21.53
N VAL A 525 -17.94 -12.88 22.06
CA VAL A 525 -18.93 -13.21 23.10
C VAL A 525 -20.30 -13.35 22.43
N ASP A 526 -21.13 -14.27 22.95
CA ASP A 526 -22.41 -14.65 22.33
C ASP A 526 -22.25 -15.11 20.88
N ALA A 527 -21.20 -15.87 20.57
CA ALA A 527 -20.97 -16.43 19.25
C ALA A 527 -22.10 -17.38 18.82
N GLY A 528 -22.51 -17.35 17.58
CA GLY A 528 -23.76 -17.81 16.97
C GLY A 528 -24.36 -19.20 17.34
N GLN A 529 -23.71 -19.99 18.17
CA GLN A 529 -24.25 -21.24 18.74
C GLN A 529 -24.26 -21.22 20.28
N GLY A 530 -24.24 -20.03 20.91
CA GLY A 530 -24.46 -19.85 22.33
C GLY A 530 -23.23 -20.02 23.23
N GLY A 531 -22.02 -19.95 22.67
CA GLY A 531 -20.75 -19.97 23.39
C GLY A 531 -19.92 -18.73 23.21
N ASN A 532 -18.78 -18.64 23.90
CA ASN A 532 -17.75 -17.63 23.68
C ASN A 532 -16.57 -18.24 22.88
N ASP A 533 -16.06 -17.53 21.91
CA ASP A 533 -14.90 -17.97 21.14
C ASP A 533 -13.61 -17.68 21.92
N GLN A 534 -12.87 -18.73 22.25
CA GLN A 534 -11.62 -18.69 23.04
C GLN A 534 -10.38 -18.54 22.15
N LYS A 535 -10.50 -18.42 20.83
CA LYS A 535 -9.37 -18.33 19.93
C LYS A 535 -8.47 -17.15 20.28
N CYS A 536 -7.18 -17.43 20.44
CA CYS A 536 -6.20 -16.37 20.70
C CYS A 536 -5.87 -15.64 19.40
N ARG A 537 -6.42 -14.45 19.24
CA ARG A 537 -6.30 -13.58 18.07
C ARG A 537 -5.78 -12.19 18.47
N PRO A 538 -5.22 -11.40 17.52
CA PRO A 538 -4.67 -10.07 17.81
C PRO A 538 -5.75 -9.02 18.12
N ASN A 539 -7.02 -9.28 17.84
CA ASN A 539 -8.15 -8.36 17.96
C ASN A 539 -8.29 -7.76 19.36
N GLN A 540 -7.92 -8.50 20.39
CA GLN A 540 -7.93 -8.05 21.79
C GLN A 540 -7.01 -6.86 22.07
N LEU A 541 -6.01 -6.57 21.21
CA LEU A 541 -5.14 -5.40 21.37
C LEU A 541 -5.92 -4.08 21.35
N PHE A 542 -7.01 -4.00 20.59
CA PHE A 542 -7.79 -2.77 20.47
C PHE A 542 -8.48 -2.38 21.76
N ALA A 543 -8.69 -3.33 22.68
CA ALA A 543 -9.18 -3.03 24.02
C ALA A 543 -8.19 -2.20 24.87
N ILE A 544 -6.91 -2.12 24.44
CA ILE A 544 -5.84 -1.38 25.10
C ILE A 544 -5.34 -0.22 24.21
N SER A 545 -5.11 -0.47 22.91
CA SER A 545 -4.38 0.45 22.01
C SER A 545 -5.14 1.72 21.67
N LEU A 546 -6.48 1.67 21.58
CA LEU A 546 -7.32 2.82 21.20
C LEU A 546 -7.20 3.99 22.19
N PRO A 547 -7.50 5.24 21.76
CA PRO A 547 -7.44 6.43 22.63
C PRO A 547 -8.16 6.26 23.97
N HIS A 548 -9.32 5.64 23.95
CA HIS A 548 -10.08 5.26 25.15
C HIS A 548 -10.05 3.74 25.33
N PRO A 549 -9.14 3.19 26.14
CA PRO A 549 -9.10 1.75 26.43
C PRO A 549 -10.33 1.31 27.21
N VAL A 550 -10.97 0.24 26.76
CA VAL A 550 -12.16 -0.32 27.42
C VAL A 550 -11.80 -1.34 28.49
N LEU A 551 -10.64 -2.00 28.35
CA LEU A 551 -10.18 -3.02 29.29
C LEU A 551 -9.67 -2.40 30.59
N ALA A 552 -10.02 -3.00 31.73
CA ALA A 552 -9.52 -2.62 33.05
C ALA A 552 -7.98 -2.74 33.12
N ARG A 553 -7.33 -1.76 33.75
CA ARG A 553 -5.86 -1.55 33.71
C ARG A 553 -5.05 -2.76 34.17
N GLU A 554 -5.52 -3.45 35.19
CA GLU A 554 -4.88 -4.65 35.75
C GLU A 554 -4.79 -5.84 34.79
N ARG A 555 -5.58 -5.82 33.72
CA ARG A 555 -5.61 -6.88 32.69
C ARG A 555 -4.77 -6.54 31.45
N TRP A 556 -4.22 -5.33 31.34
CA TRP A 556 -3.48 -4.92 30.14
C TRP A 556 -2.21 -5.72 29.94
N GLU A 557 -1.40 -5.85 30.98
CA GLU A 557 -0.13 -6.57 30.92
C GLU A 557 -0.31 -8.06 30.63
N PRO A 558 -1.18 -8.81 31.30
CA PRO A 558 -1.49 -10.19 30.93
C PRO A 558 -1.88 -10.36 29.47
N VAL A 559 -2.82 -9.55 28.96
CA VAL A 559 -3.26 -9.60 27.55
C VAL A 559 -2.11 -9.31 26.60
N LEU A 560 -1.34 -8.24 26.84
CA LEU A 560 -0.22 -7.87 25.99
C LEU A 560 0.86 -8.95 25.95
N ASN A 561 1.17 -9.58 27.10
CA ASN A 561 2.15 -10.66 27.18
C ASN A 561 1.70 -11.89 26.37
N VAL A 562 0.43 -12.30 26.46
CA VAL A 562 -0.11 -13.39 25.64
C VAL A 562 0.00 -13.07 24.15
N VAL A 563 -0.33 -11.85 23.73
CA VAL A 563 -0.21 -11.41 22.33
C VAL A 563 1.26 -11.42 21.88
N ARG A 564 2.18 -10.89 22.70
CA ARG A 564 3.62 -10.91 22.41
C ARG A 564 4.14 -12.35 22.24
N ASP A 565 3.84 -13.22 23.18
CA ASP A 565 4.43 -14.57 23.25
C ASP A 565 3.84 -15.53 22.21
N ARG A 566 2.58 -15.34 21.81
CA ARG A 566 1.88 -16.25 20.90
C ARG A 566 1.70 -15.73 19.48
N LEU A 567 1.63 -14.42 19.28
CA LEU A 567 1.23 -13.83 17.98
C LEU A 567 2.32 -12.98 17.34
N LEU A 568 3.19 -12.32 18.11
CA LEU A 568 4.20 -11.41 17.54
C LEU A 568 5.24 -12.17 16.72
N THR A 569 5.55 -11.63 15.56
CA THR A 569 6.61 -12.07 14.64
C THR A 569 7.49 -10.88 14.26
N PRO A 570 8.61 -11.07 13.58
CA PRO A 570 9.43 -9.94 13.09
C PRO A 570 8.69 -8.98 12.14
N VAL A 571 7.62 -9.44 11.46
CA VAL A 571 6.93 -8.70 10.39
C VAL A 571 5.42 -8.49 10.68
N GLY A 572 5.04 -8.42 11.94
CA GLY A 572 3.66 -8.18 12.37
C GLY A 572 3.11 -9.25 13.28
N LEU A 573 1.79 -9.41 13.32
CA LEU A 573 1.13 -10.37 14.20
C LEU A 573 0.37 -11.44 13.44
N ARG A 574 0.49 -12.70 13.92
CA ARG A 574 -0.34 -13.80 13.46
C ARG A 574 -1.82 -13.52 13.73
N SER A 575 -2.67 -13.85 12.77
CA SER A 575 -4.13 -13.69 12.89
C SER A 575 -4.78 -14.74 13.78
N LEU A 576 -4.09 -15.86 14.07
CA LEU A 576 -4.47 -16.93 14.98
C LEU A 576 -3.20 -17.52 15.59
N ALA A 577 -3.25 -17.86 16.87
CA ALA A 577 -2.10 -18.45 17.56
C ALA A 577 -1.80 -19.89 17.09
N PRO A 578 -0.51 -20.28 17.00
CA PRO A 578 -0.11 -21.66 16.78
C PRO A 578 -0.69 -22.59 17.85
N GLY A 579 -1.03 -23.82 17.46
CA GLY A 579 -1.65 -24.82 18.32
C GLY A 579 -3.18 -24.81 18.28
N ASP A 580 -3.83 -23.83 17.69
CA ASP A 580 -5.26 -23.88 17.37
C ASP A 580 -5.49 -24.88 16.22
N PRO A 581 -6.58 -25.72 16.26
CA PRO A 581 -6.86 -26.68 15.18
C PRO A 581 -7.03 -26.05 13.80
N ASP A 582 -7.47 -24.78 13.74
CA ASP A 582 -7.67 -24.06 12.49
C ASP A 582 -6.41 -23.33 11.99
N TYR A 583 -5.30 -23.39 12.74
CA TYR A 583 -4.07 -22.68 12.39
C TYR A 583 -3.48 -23.15 11.07
N LYS A 584 -3.21 -22.19 10.16
CA LYS A 584 -2.60 -22.41 8.84
C LYS A 584 -1.43 -21.44 8.66
N PRO A 585 -0.17 -21.94 8.66
CA PRO A 585 1.00 -21.06 8.65
C PRO A 585 1.36 -20.46 7.29
N ARG A 586 0.75 -20.92 6.18
CA ARG A 586 1.12 -20.49 4.83
C ARG A 586 -0.07 -19.96 4.04
N TYR A 587 0.09 -18.77 3.48
CA TYR A 587 -0.83 -18.16 2.53
C TYR A 587 -0.40 -18.51 1.10
N PHE A 588 -0.71 -19.72 0.66
CA PHE A 588 -0.23 -20.27 -0.61
C PHE A 588 -1.25 -21.21 -1.26
N GLY A 589 -1.12 -21.41 -2.60
CA GLY A 589 -1.95 -22.28 -3.38
C GLY A 589 -3.12 -21.57 -4.07
N ASP A 590 -4.18 -22.31 -4.40
CA ASP A 590 -5.38 -21.79 -5.06
C ASP A 590 -6.16 -20.81 -4.17
N LEU A 591 -7.20 -20.20 -4.72
CA LEU A 591 -8.02 -19.21 -3.99
C LEU A 591 -8.57 -19.77 -2.68
N ARG A 592 -9.09 -21.01 -2.70
CA ARG A 592 -9.67 -21.63 -1.51
C ARG A 592 -8.63 -21.88 -0.41
N ALA A 593 -7.45 -22.36 -0.78
CA ALA A 593 -6.35 -22.60 0.16
C ALA A 593 -5.85 -21.28 0.77
N ARG A 594 -5.71 -20.23 -0.03
CA ARG A 594 -5.28 -18.90 0.45
C ARG A 594 -6.32 -18.28 1.37
N ASP A 595 -7.60 -18.24 0.98
CA ASP A 595 -8.66 -17.66 1.80
C ASP A 595 -8.85 -18.41 3.11
N ALA A 596 -8.70 -19.75 3.08
CA ALA A 596 -8.71 -20.57 4.29
C ALA A 596 -7.60 -20.22 5.29
N ALA A 597 -6.46 -19.69 4.82
CA ALA A 597 -5.32 -19.30 5.67
C ALA A 597 -5.34 -17.81 6.07
N TYR A 598 -6.03 -16.96 5.31
CA TYR A 598 -5.92 -15.51 5.33
C TYR A 598 -6.05 -14.88 6.73
N HIS A 599 -6.98 -15.41 7.55
CA HIS A 599 -7.19 -14.99 8.94
C HIS A 599 -7.06 -16.15 9.94
N GLN A 600 -6.37 -17.22 9.56
CA GLN A 600 -6.21 -18.43 10.37
C GLN A 600 -4.73 -18.77 10.63
N GLY A 601 -3.91 -17.77 10.82
CA GLY A 601 -2.48 -17.92 11.10
C GLY A 601 -1.62 -16.88 10.40
N THR A 602 -1.90 -16.58 9.14
CA THR A 602 -1.21 -15.56 8.32
C THR A 602 -0.91 -14.29 9.12
N VAL A 603 0.32 -13.78 8.97
CA VAL A 603 0.79 -12.57 9.67
C VAL A 603 0.34 -11.32 8.93
N TRP A 604 -0.16 -10.35 9.70
CA TRP A 604 -0.62 -9.05 9.20
C TRP A 604 0.31 -7.94 9.69
N GLY A 605 0.94 -7.25 8.73
CA GLY A 605 1.94 -6.20 9.02
C GLY A 605 1.36 -5.00 9.77
N TRP A 606 0.15 -4.56 9.39
CA TRP A 606 -0.48 -3.36 9.97
C TRP A 606 -0.71 -3.45 11.49
N LEU A 607 -0.89 -4.64 12.03
CA LEU A 607 -1.12 -4.87 13.47
C LEU A 607 0.08 -4.50 14.35
N ALA A 608 1.26 -4.29 13.75
CA ALA A 608 2.43 -3.81 14.47
C ALA A 608 2.21 -2.40 15.06
N GLY A 609 1.44 -1.54 14.38
CA GLY A 609 1.07 -0.21 14.89
C GLY A 609 0.26 -0.28 16.19
N PRO A 610 -0.91 -0.93 16.22
CA PRO A 610 -1.69 -1.17 17.44
C PRO A 610 -0.91 -1.90 18.55
N PHE A 611 -0.02 -2.83 18.19
CA PHE A 611 0.85 -3.49 19.18
C PHE A 611 1.78 -2.48 19.86
N VAL A 612 2.45 -1.61 19.11
CA VAL A 612 3.30 -0.56 19.66
C VAL A 612 2.51 0.40 20.53
N ASP A 613 1.29 0.76 20.13
CA ASP A 613 0.42 1.62 20.96
C ASP A 613 0.05 0.96 22.28
N ALA A 614 -0.31 -0.31 22.27
CA ALA A 614 -0.59 -1.07 23.48
C ALA A 614 0.67 -1.23 24.35
N TRP A 615 1.82 -1.54 23.71
CA TRP A 615 3.10 -1.67 24.41
C TRP A 615 3.47 -0.40 25.19
N LEU A 616 3.42 0.75 24.54
CA LEU A 616 3.76 2.04 25.17
C LEU A 616 2.76 2.48 26.24
N LYS A 617 1.53 1.97 26.22
CA LYS A 617 0.57 2.19 27.31
C LYS A 617 0.86 1.32 28.54
N VAL A 618 1.32 0.09 28.30
CA VAL A 618 1.69 -0.85 29.38
C VAL A 618 3.06 -0.54 29.94
N TYR A 619 4.03 -0.30 29.07
CA TYR A 619 5.44 -0.04 29.38
C TYR A 619 5.88 1.30 28.78
N PRO A 620 5.50 2.46 29.37
CA PRO A 620 5.77 3.78 28.80
C PRO A 620 7.24 4.10 28.57
N ASP A 621 8.13 3.55 29.39
CA ASP A 621 9.55 3.80 29.34
C ASP A 621 10.33 2.80 28.47
N ASP A 622 9.71 1.69 28.02
CA ASP A 622 10.37 0.69 27.18
C ASP A 622 10.21 0.97 25.67
N ILE A 623 10.74 2.10 25.24
CA ILE A 623 10.83 2.45 23.82
C ILE A 623 11.66 1.42 23.04
N ALA A 624 12.65 0.80 23.66
CA ALA A 624 13.49 -0.22 23.02
C ALA A 624 12.68 -1.49 22.67
N GLY A 625 11.77 -1.92 23.56
CA GLY A 625 10.85 -3.03 23.31
C GLY A 625 9.93 -2.73 22.13
N ALA A 626 9.34 -1.53 22.10
CA ALA A 626 8.51 -1.07 20.98
C ALA A 626 9.28 -1.04 19.64
N ARG A 627 10.54 -0.57 19.64
CA ARG A 627 11.40 -0.56 18.44
C ARG A 627 11.71 -1.97 17.92
N ARG A 628 11.97 -2.93 18.83
CA ARG A 628 12.23 -4.33 18.42
C ARG A 628 11.10 -4.93 17.61
N ALA A 629 9.84 -4.61 17.92
CA ALA A 629 8.67 -5.08 17.17
C ALA A 629 8.58 -4.55 15.74
N LEU A 630 9.34 -3.50 15.39
CA LEU A 630 9.32 -2.85 14.08
C LEU A 630 10.59 -3.12 13.24
N GLN A 631 11.67 -3.63 13.85
CA GLN A 631 12.96 -3.74 13.17
C GLN A 631 12.97 -4.74 12.03
N GLY A 632 12.17 -5.80 12.10
CA GLY A 632 12.10 -6.86 11.08
C GLY A 632 11.51 -6.38 9.74
N PHE A 633 10.81 -5.25 9.72
CA PHE A 633 10.30 -4.66 8.48
C PHE A 633 11.36 -3.93 7.65
N VAL A 634 12.50 -3.56 8.24
CA VAL A 634 13.54 -2.81 7.49
C VAL A 634 14.16 -3.67 6.39
N PRO A 635 14.57 -4.93 6.64
CA PRO A 635 15.04 -5.83 5.57
C PRO A 635 13.96 -6.10 4.52
N HIS A 636 12.69 -6.21 4.92
CA HIS A 636 11.59 -6.48 3.99
C HIS A 636 11.43 -5.42 2.88
N LEU A 637 11.93 -4.19 3.07
CA LEU A 637 11.91 -3.17 2.01
C LEU A 637 12.80 -3.51 0.79
N ASP A 638 13.64 -4.54 0.88
CA ASP A 638 14.41 -5.11 -0.24
C ASP A 638 13.75 -6.34 -0.87
N GLU A 639 12.57 -6.72 -0.36
CA GLU A 639 11.81 -7.90 -0.78
C GLU A 639 10.43 -7.51 -1.30
N GLY A 640 9.74 -8.42 -1.99
CA GLY A 640 8.40 -8.16 -2.50
C GLY A 640 8.39 -6.87 -3.34
N CYS A 641 7.64 -5.85 -2.93
CA CYS A 641 7.67 -4.54 -3.57
C CYS A 641 8.76 -3.65 -2.95
N ILE A 642 9.82 -3.40 -3.70
CA ILE A 642 10.96 -2.62 -3.24
C ILE A 642 10.53 -1.23 -2.77
N GLY A 643 10.88 -0.90 -1.51
CA GLY A 643 10.54 0.38 -0.89
C GLY A 643 9.09 0.50 -0.39
N SER A 644 8.33 -0.61 -0.36
CA SER A 644 6.97 -0.68 0.17
C SER A 644 6.80 -1.87 1.14
N ILE A 645 5.61 -2.05 1.70
CA ILE A 645 5.30 -3.13 2.65
C ILE A 645 4.15 -3.96 2.11
N SER A 646 4.36 -5.27 2.07
CA SER A 646 3.35 -6.24 1.64
C SER A 646 2.17 -6.32 2.61
N GLU A 647 1.07 -6.87 2.13
CA GLU A 647 -0.17 -7.04 2.88
C GLU A 647 -0.02 -8.00 4.04
N VAL A 648 0.41 -9.22 3.75
CA VAL A 648 0.52 -10.34 4.68
C VAL A 648 1.83 -11.10 4.47
N PHE A 649 2.15 -11.95 5.45
CA PHE A 649 3.32 -12.81 5.40
C PHE A 649 2.95 -14.23 5.86
N ASP A 650 3.69 -15.24 5.38
CA ASP A 650 3.61 -16.56 5.96
C ASP A 650 3.90 -16.50 7.47
N ALA A 651 3.26 -17.34 8.27
CA ALA A 651 3.29 -17.21 9.73
C ALA A 651 4.56 -17.82 10.37
N GLU A 652 5.36 -18.53 9.60
CA GLU A 652 6.60 -19.18 10.03
C GLU A 652 7.78 -18.71 9.16
N ALA A 653 8.99 -18.82 9.72
CA ALA A 653 10.20 -18.46 8.98
C ALA A 653 10.29 -19.18 7.63
N PRO A 654 10.73 -18.49 6.58
CA PRO A 654 11.36 -17.16 6.54
C PRO A 654 10.38 -15.96 6.52
N PHE A 655 9.11 -16.13 6.84
CA PHE A 655 8.07 -15.08 6.82
C PHE A 655 7.90 -14.46 5.43
N THR A 656 7.76 -15.31 4.43
CA THR A 656 7.66 -14.89 3.02
C THR A 656 6.52 -13.90 2.80
N PRO A 657 6.78 -12.74 2.15
CA PRO A 657 5.72 -11.78 1.81
C PRO A 657 4.70 -12.37 0.85
N ARG A 658 3.42 -12.08 1.09
CA ARG A 658 2.27 -12.59 0.38
C ARG A 658 1.22 -11.50 0.18
N GLY A 659 0.09 -11.88 -0.44
CA GLY A 659 -1.02 -10.97 -0.68
C GLY A 659 -0.67 -9.94 -1.76
N CYS A 660 -1.20 -8.71 -1.61
CA CYS A 660 -0.79 -7.61 -2.48
C CYS A 660 0.61 -7.10 -2.09
N ILE A 661 1.34 -6.61 -3.09
CA ILE A 661 2.76 -6.27 -2.93
C ILE A 661 2.98 -4.99 -2.12
N ALA A 662 1.99 -4.10 -2.12
CA ALA A 662 2.04 -2.81 -1.43
C ALA A 662 0.67 -2.54 -0.79
N GLN A 663 0.63 -2.44 0.55
CA GLN A 663 -0.62 -2.32 1.31
C GLN A 663 -0.67 -1.02 2.11
N ALA A 664 -1.76 -0.27 1.95
CA ALA A 664 -1.97 1.04 2.54
C ALA A 664 -1.84 1.03 4.08
N TRP A 665 -2.58 0.14 4.77
CA TRP A 665 -2.53 0.09 6.24
C TRP A 665 -1.19 -0.45 6.78
N SER A 666 -0.48 -1.34 6.03
CA SER A 666 0.85 -1.78 6.43
C SER A 666 1.85 -0.62 6.39
N VAL A 667 1.88 0.13 5.29
CA VAL A 667 2.76 1.32 5.16
C VAL A 667 2.37 2.40 6.17
N GLY A 668 1.07 2.70 6.31
CA GLY A 668 0.58 3.75 7.20
C GLY A 668 0.86 3.47 8.67
N GLU A 669 0.50 2.29 9.14
CA GLU A 669 0.67 1.89 10.54
C GLU A 669 2.16 1.78 10.94
N LEU A 670 2.99 1.25 10.03
CA LEU A 670 4.42 1.19 10.27
C LEU A 670 5.06 2.56 10.31
N LEU A 671 4.78 3.43 9.34
CA LEU A 671 5.35 4.78 9.30
C LEU A 671 5.00 5.55 10.58
N ARG A 672 3.72 5.57 11.00
CA ARG A 672 3.33 6.29 12.21
C ARG A 672 3.95 5.68 13.48
N ALA A 673 4.00 4.34 13.59
CA ALA A 673 4.58 3.66 14.74
C ALA A 673 6.09 3.90 14.83
N MET A 674 6.82 3.81 13.73
CA MET A 674 8.26 4.07 13.65
C MET A 674 8.60 5.52 14.03
N LEU A 675 7.81 6.49 13.57
CA LEU A 675 7.95 7.90 13.96
C LEU A 675 7.66 8.09 15.44
N LYS A 676 6.61 7.47 15.97
CA LYS A 676 6.22 7.55 17.38
C LYS A 676 7.32 7.07 18.33
N VAL A 677 8.01 5.98 17.98
CA VAL A 677 9.13 5.45 18.78
C VAL A 677 10.48 6.09 18.44
N GLY A 678 10.52 7.04 17.51
CA GLY A 678 11.76 7.69 17.07
C GLY A 678 12.79 6.72 16.51
N LEU A 679 12.35 5.70 15.76
CA LEU A 679 13.25 4.68 15.19
C LEU A 679 14.31 5.29 14.27
N PHE A 680 14.03 6.43 13.65
CA PHE A 680 14.88 7.12 12.69
C PHE A 680 15.66 8.30 13.29
N ARG A 681 15.54 8.57 14.60
CA ARG A 681 16.35 9.62 15.25
C ARG A 681 17.81 9.23 15.19
N ILE A 682 18.60 10.00 14.45
CA ILE A 682 20.05 9.83 14.37
C ILE A 682 20.61 10.08 15.78
N LYS A 683 21.49 9.21 16.28
CA LYS A 683 22.25 9.35 17.51
C LYS A 683 23.16 10.59 17.46
N SER A 684 22.62 11.78 17.43
CA SER A 684 23.40 13.02 17.58
C SER A 684 23.62 13.43 19.04
N GLU A 685 22.90 12.81 19.98
CA GLU A 685 22.99 13.14 21.41
C GLU A 685 23.98 12.26 22.22
N GLU A 686 24.28 11.02 21.79
CA GLU A 686 25.27 10.19 22.50
C GLU A 686 26.72 10.66 22.30
N THR A 687 26.99 11.44 21.25
CA THR A 687 28.34 12.01 20.99
C THR A 687 28.59 13.27 21.77
N SER A 688 27.57 14.02 22.20
CA SER A 688 27.71 15.24 23.01
C SER A 688 27.95 14.90 24.48
N VAL A 689 27.32 13.87 25.03
CA VAL A 689 27.53 13.42 26.42
C VAL A 689 28.90 12.77 26.59
N ARG A 690 29.43 12.05 25.60
CA ARG A 690 30.80 11.51 25.65
C ARG A 690 31.88 12.57 25.47
N ARG A 691 31.62 13.71 24.83
CA ARG A 691 32.57 14.82 24.74
C ARG A 691 32.59 15.70 26.01
N GLN A 692 31.51 15.80 26.77
CA GLN A 692 31.48 16.49 28.03
C GLN A 692 32.13 15.71 29.19
N SER A 693 32.03 14.36 29.15
CA SER A 693 32.71 13.51 30.16
C SER A 693 34.21 13.26 29.90
N ALA A 694 34.73 13.59 28.70
CA ALA A 694 36.15 13.50 28.35
C ALA A 694 36.91 14.82 28.52
N GLY A 695 36.22 15.91 28.87
CA GLY A 695 36.79 17.27 29.02
C GLY A 695 37.17 17.68 30.46
N GLU A 696 36.88 16.86 31.47
CA GLU A 696 37.08 17.21 32.89
C GLU A 696 38.20 16.45 33.63
N THR A 697 39.14 15.89 32.94
CA THR A 697 40.33 15.30 33.60
C THR A 697 41.59 15.78 32.91
N HIS A 698 42.03 16.98 33.25
CA HIS A 698 43.44 17.38 33.28
C HIS A 698 43.59 18.85 33.70
N VAL A 699 43.64 19.13 34.99
CA VAL A 699 44.48 20.16 35.61
C VAL A 699 44.65 19.80 37.08
N SER A 700 45.78 19.32 37.46
CA SER A 700 46.50 19.63 38.70
C SER A 700 47.81 18.86 38.74
N GLY A 701 48.88 19.52 38.88
CA GLY A 701 50.22 18.88 39.03
C GLY A 701 51.31 19.91 38.87
N ASP A 702 51.43 20.65 39.86
CA ASP A 702 52.46 21.49 40.47
C ASP A 702 53.90 21.13 40.16
N ALA A 703 54.73 22.15 40.06
CA ALA A 703 55.91 22.45 40.86
C ALA A 703 57.23 22.72 40.10
N ARG A 704 57.61 23.92 40.23
CA ARG A 704 58.91 24.43 40.80
C ARG A 704 60.24 24.13 40.08
N VAL A 705 60.83 25.29 39.74
CA VAL A 705 62.17 25.80 40.18
C VAL A 705 63.39 25.28 39.40
N GLY A 706 64.17 26.27 38.93
CA GLY A 706 65.60 26.13 38.73
C GLY A 706 66.19 26.97 37.63
N THR A 707 66.47 28.24 37.86
CA THR A 707 67.60 29.00 37.32
C THR A 707 68.87 28.61 38.12
N PRO A 708 70.16 28.87 37.74
CA PRO A 708 70.65 29.74 36.67
C PRO A 708 71.91 29.17 35.94
N ALA A 709 72.23 29.72 34.82
CA ALA A 709 73.51 30.35 34.44
C ALA A 709 73.46 30.64 32.91
#